data_acbf19d44f6f29a1939c8ce6380d888d
#
_entry.id   acbf19d44f6f29a1939c8ce6380d888d
#
_cell.length_a   1.000
_cell.length_b   1.000
_cell.length_c   1.000
_cell.angle_alpha   90.00
_cell.angle_beta   90.00
_cell.angle_gamma   90.00
#
_symmetry.space_group_name_H-M   'P 1'
#
loop_
_entity.id
_entity.type
_entity.pdbx_description
1 polymer ?
#
loop_
_entity_poly.entity_id
_entity_poly.type
_entity_poly.pdbx_seq_one_letter_code
_entity_poly.pdbx_strand_id
1 'polypeptide(L)'
;MSDSIKITGARQNNLKNVSLEIPRDKFVVVTGLSGSGKSSLVFDTIYAEGQRRYVESLSSYARQFLGIMDKPDVDSIDGLSPAISIDQKSTSRNPRSTVATVTEIYDYLRLLFARVGVPHCPALLPDGKRCGKPVQRRTAQSIIDEIMKLPEGAKLMILAPIVNQKKGEFQHIPEQYMRSGFARARVDGVIYALDEFPELQKNYKHDIELVVDRLVMCPDMISRVSQSVEQSLELAGGIVQVLDADSGEILTYSQRYACVDHPGEEIPELEPRLFSFNAPQGACPVCTGLGTRMEIDPSLVFNKNLTIAEGAIRPFNRFSVDAWYMKRLEAVAAEHGFSLHVPVRELSDDVRKLLMYGTGEQKYRVELGNGRHYDSTFEGIIPNLERRHRETDSDFMRKDIERFMRERKCTACKGARLKPVVLAVTVSGLSIMDICNLDVENALDVFSQLKFDDNEMKIVKLVVKEINARLGFMNNVGLNYLELGRAANTLSGGEAQRIRLATQIGSGLQGVLYVLDEPSIGLHQRDNDRLIKTLKHLRDLGNTVLVVEHDEETIAAADFLVDVGPGAGVHGGEIVAAGTPAEVAQNPASITGRYLSGAEKISVPKKRRAVEKDRKLVVRGAKENNLKNIDVEFPLGVMTLVTGVSGSGKSTLVNDIVANELTARLHRAQTVSGDHDRIDGVKQLDKAIVIDQSAIGRTPRSNPATYTGVFTQIRELFANTPEANIRGYKAGRFSFNVKGGRCENCQGDGVIKIEMHFLPDVYIQCPECHGKRYNREALEIKYKGKAISDILEMTVEQACEFFTNIPAISRKLETINEVGLGYVKLGQPATTFSGGEAQRIKLAAELSRRSTGKTLYILDEPTTGLHTADVRKLLEILQKLVDGGNSMIIIEHNLEVIKCADWIIDMGPEGGQGGGRVVAAGTPEDIAKNSESQTGKYLQKLL
;
A
#
# COMPACT_ATOMS: atom_id res chain seq x y z
N MET A 1 -21.60 23.44 28.92
CA MET A 1 -21.77 22.54 27.76
C MET A 1 -22.58 21.35 28.26
N SER A 2 -23.38 20.72 27.42
CA SER A 2 -24.13 19.50 27.82
C SER A 2 -23.14 18.39 28.19
N ASP A 3 -23.37 17.67 29.28
CA ASP A 3 -22.51 16.56 29.71
C ASP A 3 -22.74 15.26 28.92
N SER A 4 -23.65 15.32 27.94
CA SER A 4 -24.04 14.18 27.13
C SER A 4 -24.39 14.60 25.69
N ILE A 5 -24.26 13.67 24.76
CA ILE A 5 -24.77 13.74 23.39
C ILE A 5 -26.16 13.12 23.39
N LYS A 6 -27.21 13.91 23.09
CA LYS A 6 -28.61 13.46 23.07
C LYS A 6 -29.08 13.31 21.64
N ILE A 7 -29.46 12.09 21.27
CA ILE A 7 -30.00 11.74 19.96
C ILE A 7 -31.49 11.51 20.13
N THR A 8 -32.31 12.10 19.29
CA THR A 8 -33.76 11.97 19.32
C THR A 8 -34.25 11.57 17.93
N GLY A 9 -34.95 10.45 17.84
CA GLY A 9 -35.68 10.04 16.66
C GLY A 9 -34.79 9.69 15.45
N ALA A 10 -33.69 8.96 15.61
CA ALA A 10 -32.84 8.53 14.48
C ALA A 10 -33.54 7.36 13.71
N ARG A 11 -33.67 7.58 12.39
CA ARG A 11 -34.35 6.66 11.44
C ARG A 11 -33.51 6.33 10.21
N GLN A 12 -32.21 6.66 10.26
CA GLN A 12 -31.31 6.42 9.13
C GLN A 12 -31.17 4.91 8.83
N ASN A 13 -31.30 4.52 7.57
CA ASN A 13 -31.24 3.13 7.10
C ASN A 13 -32.24 2.20 7.81
N ASN A 14 -31.77 1.30 8.66
CA ASN A 14 -32.59 0.33 9.39
C ASN A 14 -32.92 0.78 10.84
N LEU A 15 -32.54 1.95 11.28
CA LEU A 15 -32.81 2.45 12.62
C LEU A 15 -34.30 2.72 12.81
N LYS A 16 -34.87 2.26 13.95
CA LYS A 16 -36.29 2.33 14.27
C LYS A 16 -36.59 3.44 15.29
N ASN A 17 -36.48 4.69 14.83
CA ASN A 17 -36.78 5.87 15.67
C ASN A 17 -36.01 5.88 16.99
N VAL A 18 -34.69 5.66 16.89
CA VAL A 18 -33.82 5.51 18.06
C VAL A 18 -33.61 6.82 18.78
N SER A 19 -33.81 6.80 20.11
CA SER A 19 -33.44 7.89 21.01
C SER A 19 -32.43 7.37 22.05
N LEU A 20 -31.30 8.08 22.20
CA LEU A 20 -30.18 7.62 23.01
C LEU A 20 -29.42 8.82 23.61
N GLU A 21 -28.96 8.66 24.85
CA GLU A 21 -28.08 9.60 25.50
C GLU A 21 -26.71 8.97 25.73
N ILE A 22 -25.66 9.55 25.16
CA ILE A 22 -24.26 9.10 25.22
C ILE A 22 -23.47 10.08 26.08
N PRO A 23 -22.78 9.62 27.15
CA PRO A 23 -21.96 10.52 28.00
C PRO A 23 -20.75 11.03 27.22
N ARG A 24 -20.41 12.31 27.43
CA ARG A 24 -19.20 12.94 26.85
C ARG A 24 -17.96 12.59 27.66
N ASP A 25 -16.81 12.81 27.04
CA ASP A 25 -15.48 12.58 27.64
C ASP A 25 -15.32 11.15 28.22
N LYS A 26 -15.93 10.19 27.51
CA LYS A 26 -15.93 8.76 27.83
C LYS A 26 -15.45 7.93 26.64
N PHE A 27 -14.97 6.74 26.95
CA PHE A 27 -14.71 5.70 25.99
C PHE A 27 -16.00 4.87 25.83
N VAL A 28 -16.71 5.09 24.73
CA VAL A 28 -18.01 4.51 24.42
C VAL A 28 -17.84 3.48 23.31
N VAL A 29 -18.35 2.28 23.54
CA VAL A 29 -18.37 1.22 22.52
C VAL A 29 -19.81 0.97 22.07
N VAL A 30 -20.00 0.88 20.73
CA VAL A 30 -21.26 0.48 20.10
C VAL A 30 -21.07 -0.90 19.49
N THR A 31 -21.84 -1.85 19.96
CA THR A 31 -21.75 -3.27 19.58
C THR A 31 -23.09 -3.83 19.12
N GLY A 32 -23.14 -5.11 18.75
CA GLY A 32 -24.32 -5.85 18.29
C GLY A 32 -24.02 -6.68 17.05
N LEU A 33 -25.00 -7.44 16.57
CA LEU A 33 -24.86 -8.34 15.42
C LEU A 33 -24.45 -7.60 14.14
N SER A 34 -23.83 -8.30 13.18
CA SER A 34 -23.57 -7.76 11.86
C SER A 34 -24.88 -7.34 11.19
N GLY A 35 -24.93 -6.10 10.63
CA GLY A 35 -26.15 -5.56 10.02
C GLY A 35 -27.23 -5.09 11.03
N SER A 36 -26.95 -5.01 12.33
CA SER A 36 -27.92 -4.53 13.33
C SER A 36 -28.20 -3.02 13.28
N GLY A 37 -27.35 -2.22 12.60
CA GLY A 37 -27.52 -0.75 12.49
C GLY A 37 -26.45 0.08 13.22
N LYS A 38 -25.38 -0.55 13.72
CA LYS A 38 -24.26 0.13 14.41
C LYS A 38 -23.67 1.25 13.57
N SER A 39 -23.24 0.94 12.35
CA SER A 39 -22.63 1.92 11.44
C SER A 39 -23.65 2.99 11.04
N SER A 40 -24.94 2.65 10.89
CA SER A 40 -26.00 3.60 10.62
C SER A 40 -26.18 4.61 11.76
N LEU A 41 -26.06 4.17 13.02
CA LEU A 41 -26.11 5.05 14.19
C LEU A 41 -24.85 5.90 14.30
N VAL A 42 -23.67 5.28 14.22
CA VAL A 42 -22.39 5.92 14.55
C VAL A 42 -21.88 6.81 13.39
N PHE A 43 -21.84 6.25 12.18
CA PHE A 43 -21.26 6.95 11.00
C PHE A 43 -22.30 7.73 10.22
N ASP A 44 -23.43 7.08 9.85
CA ASP A 44 -24.43 7.69 8.98
C ASP A 44 -25.34 8.68 9.73
N THR A 45 -25.34 8.68 11.07
CA THR A 45 -26.14 9.60 11.90
C THR A 45 -25.26 10.53 12.72
N ILE A 46 -24.53 10.04 13.72
CA ILE A 46 -23.78 10.89 14.69
C ILE A 46 -22.63 11.63 14.00
N TYR A 47 -21.76 10.88 13.30
CA TYR A 47 -20.60 11.47 12.62
C TYR A 47 -21.05 12.36 11.46
N ALA A 48 -22.00 11.93 10.64
CA ALA A 48 -22.49 12.68 9.50
C ALA A 48 -23.07 14.04 9.93
N GLU A 49 -23.87 14.08 11.02
CA GLU A 49 -24.40 15.33 11.55
C GLU A 49 -23.31 16.22 12.17
N GLY A 50 -22.34 15.62 12.88
CA GLY A 50 -21.21 16.37 13.45
C GLY A 50 -20.35 17.03 12.36
N GLN A 51 -20.06 16.29 11.30
CA GLN A 51 -19.30 16.80 10.17
C GLN A 51 -20.10 17.84 9.37
N ARG A 52 -21.41 17.61 9.14
CA ARG A 52 -22.30 18.57 8.47
C ARG A 52 -22.27 19.92 9.18
N ARG A 53 -22.47 19.93 10.50
CA ARG A 53 -22.44 21.18 11.32
C ARG A 53 -21.08 21.86 11.27
N TYR A 54 -20.00 21.10 11.30
CA TYR A 54 -18.65 21.64 11.17
C TYR A 54 -18.45 22.30 9.80
N VAL A 55 -18.82 21.63 8.71
CA VAL A 55 -18.72 22.18 7.35
C VAL A 55 -19.61 23.41 7.17
N GLU A 56 -20.81 23.43 7.74
CA GLU A 56 -21.70 24.60 7.72
C GLU A 56 -21.12 25.81 8.45
N SER A 57 -20.29 25.61 9.45
CA SER A 57 -19.60 26.68 10.19
C SER A 57 -18.47 27.33 9.37
N LEU A 58 -18.00 26.69 8.30
CA LEU A 58 -16.92 27.18 7.46
C LEU A 58 -17.38 28.26 6.48
N SER A 59 -16.44 28.99 5.88
CA SER A 59 -16.72 30.01 4.86
C SER A 59 -17.40 29.37 3.62
N SER A 60 -18.18 30.17 2.89
CA SER A 60 -18.85 29.72 1.66
C SER A 60 -17.86 29.14 0.63
N TYR A 61 -16.66 29.71 0.55
CA TYR A 61 -15.58 29.21 -0.31
C TYR A 61 -15.11 27.80 0.10
N ALA A 62 -14.84 27.57 1.38
CA ALA A 62 -14.42 26.26 1.88
C ALA A 62 -15.51 25.19 1.71
N ARG A 63 -16.79 25.54 1.85
CA ARG A 63 -17.93 24.65 1.63
C ARG A 63 -18.04 24.12 0.18
N GLN A 64 -17.65 24.93 -0.82
CA GLN A 64 -17.65 24.50 -2.22
C GLN A 64 -16.66 23.35 -2.50
N PHE A 65 -15.56 23.27 -1.74
CA PHE A 65 -14.57 22.22 -1.92
C PHE A 65 -14.83 20.97 -1.08
N LEU A 66 -15.53 21.07 0.06
CA LEU A 66 -15.74 19.95 0.98
C LEU A 66 -17.02 19.14 0.67
N GLY A 67 -17.89 19.65 -0.19
CA GLY A 67 -19.20 19.06 -0.46
C GLY A 67 -20.15 19.22 0.74
N ILE A 68 -21.45 19.35 0.48
CA ILE A 68 -22.49 19.36 1.51
C ILE A 68 -22.89 17.90 1.73
N MET A 69 -22.73 17.38 2.94
CA MET A 69 -23.28 16.08 3.31
C MET A 69 -24.80 16.19 3.46
N ASP A 70 -25.52 15.18 3.02
CA ASP A 70 -26.95 15.09 3.25
C ASP A 70 -27.24 15.06 4.75
N LYS A 71 -28.31 15.76 5.14
CA LYS A 71 -28.77 15.70 6.53
C LYS A 71 -29.26 14.28 6.85
N PRO A 72 -28.74 13.63 7.90
CA PRO A 72 -29.23 12.33 8.30
C PRO A 72 -30.71 12.38 8.73
N ASP A 73 -31.43 11.29 8.60
CA ASP A 73 -32.80 11.17 9.05
C ASP A 73 -32.85 11.01 10.58
N VAL A 74 -32.88 12.15 11.24
CA VAL A 74 -32.90 12.30 12.71
C VAL A 74 -33.64 13.58 13.08
N ASP A 75 -34.43 13.53 14.16
CA ASP A 75 -35.16 14.71 14.60
C ASP A 75 -34.20 15.77 15.17
N SER A 76 -33.35 15.41 16.12
CA SER A 76 -32.28 16.28 16.65
C SER A 76 -31.15 15.50 17.25
N ILE A 77 -29.93 16.12 17.23
CA ILE A 77 -28.78 15.67 18.01
C ILE A 77 -28.21 16.89 18.73
N ASP A 78 -28.16 16.85 20.06
CA ASP A 78 -27.63 17.92 20.88
C ASP A 78 -26.34 17.50 21.56
N GLY A 79 -25.47 18.46 21.90
CA GLY A 79 -24.20 18.21 22.59
C GLY A 79 -23.05 17.68 21.72
N LEU A 80 -23.17 17.70 20.36
CA LEU A 80 -22.11 17.28 19.48
C LEU A 80 -20.89 18.19 19.55
N SER A 81 -19.71 17.57 19.64
CA SER A 81 -18.40 18.19 19.39
C SER A 81 -18.00 18.06 17.91
N PRO A 82 -16.98 18.81 17.43
CA PRO A 82 -16.35 18.53 16.15
C PRO A 82 -15.98 17.04 16.04
N ALA A 83 -16.39 16.38 14.96
CA ALA A 83 -16.24 14.93 14.83
C ALA A 83 -15.12 14.57 13.83
N ILE A 84 -14.28 13.61 14.20
CA ILE A 84 -13.23 13.05 13.35
C ILE A 84 -13.47 11.55 13.19
N SER A 85 -13.60 11.08 11.96
CA SER A 85 -13.72 9.65 11.65
C SER A 85 -12.37 9.03 11.31
N ILE A 86 -12.15 7.82 11.84
CA ILE A 86 -11.00 6.98 11.54
C ILE A 86 -11.53 5.63 11.03
N ASP A 87 -11.82 5.55 9.74
CA ASP A 87 -12.37 4.39 9.06
C ASP A 87 -11.31 3.51 8.39
N GLN A 88 -11.68 2.31 7.94
CA GLN A 88 -10.80 1.39 7.23
C GLN A 88 -10.71 1.62 5.73
N LYS A 89 -11.69 2.30 5.12
CA LYS A 89 -11.93 2.26 3.67
C LYS A 89 -10.92 3.00 2.80
N SER A 90 -10.06 3.83 3.35
CA SER A 90 -9.19 4.71 2.56
C SER A 90 -7.70 4.45 2.75
N THR A 91 -7.18 3.37 2.17
CA THR A 91 -5.73 3.28 1.91
C THR A 91 -5.36 4.26 0.80
N SER A 92 -4.31 5.05 1.00
CA SER A 92 -3.81 5.94 -0.04
C SER A 92 -3.40 5.12 -1.27
N ARG A 93 -4.02 5.39 -2.42
CA ARG A 93 -3.64 4.77 -3.70
C ARG A 93 -2.43 5.44 -4.35
N ASN A 94 -1.90 6.49 -3.74
CA ASN A 94 -0.75 7.21 -4.28
C ASN A 94 0.53 6.39 -4.03
N PRO A 95 1.23 5.91 -5.07
CA PRO A 95 2.43 5.08 -4.92
C PRO A 95 3.62 5.85 -4.32
N ARG A 96 3.53 7.18 -4.24
CA ARG A 96 4.56 8.02 -3.62
C ARG A 96 4.40 8.16 -2.11
N SER A 97 3.21 7.87 -1.57
CA SER A 97 2.97 7.94 -0.12
C SER A 97 3.70 6.79 0.60
N THR A 98 4.41 7.13 1.67
CA THR A 98 5.06 6.17 2.58
C THR A 98 4.53 6.33 3.99
N VAL A 99 4.82 5.37 4.87
CA VAL A 99 4.50 5.49 6.31
C VAL A 99 5.03 6.82 6.85
N ALA A 100 6.30 7.16 6.61
CA ALA A 100 6.91 8.41 7.06
C ALA A 100 6.21 9.67 6.53
N THR A 101 5.69 9.65 5.30
CA THR A 101 4.97 10.83 4.75
C THR A 101 3.55 10.96 5.28
N VAL A 102 2.86 9.84 5.52
CA VAL A 102 1.49 9.87 6.06
C VAL A 102 1.48 10.28 7.53
N THR A 103 2.54 9.93 8.27
CA THR A 103 2.74 10.32 9.68
C THR A 103 3.39 11.70 9.85
N GLU A 104 3.69 12.39 8.75
CA GLU A 104 4.43 13.67 8.72
C GLU A 104 5.88 13.57 9.26
N ILE A 105 6.34 12.41 9.69
CA ILE A 105 7.72 12.21 10.18
C ILE A 105 8.72 12.63 9.11
N TYR A 106 8.43 12.32 7.82
CA TYR A 106 9.31 12.67 6.70
C TYR A 106 9.51 14.18 6.56
N ASP A 107 8.51 14.99 6.85
CA ASP A 107 8.61 16.45 6.76
C ASP A 107 9.53 17.01 7.85
N TYR A 108 9.46 16.44 9.05
CA TYR A 108 10.42 16.77 10.12
C TYR A 108 11.83 16.26 9.83
N LEU A 109 11.99 15.09 9.23
CA LEU A 109 13.30 14.60 8.76
C LEU A 109 13.91 15.54 7.73
N ARG A 110 13.13 16.02 6.76
CA ARG A 110 13.60 16.99 5.77
C ARG A 110 14.11 18.28 6.42
N LEU A 111 13.42 18.78 7.45
CA LEU A 111 13.85 19.94 8.23
C LEU A 111 15.14 19.65 8.99
N LEU A 112 15.24 18.49 9.63
CA LEU A 112 16.42 18.06 10.37
C LEU A 112 17.66 18.04 9.45
N PHE A 113 17.56 17.33 8.32
CA PHE A 113 18.66 17.21 7.37
C PHE A 113 19.04 18.54 6.69
N ALA A 114 18.09 19.42 6.46
CA ALA A 114 18.37 20.74 5.91
C ALA A 114 19.08 21.66 6.90
N ARG A 115 18.95 21.45 8.21
CA ARG A 115 19.48 22.34 9.24
C ARG A 115 20.82 21.89 9.83
N VAL A 116 20.98 20.58 10.06
CA VAL A 116 22.16 19.99 10.72
C VAL A 116 22.78 18.85 9.90
N GLY A 117 22.32 18.62 8.69
CA GLY A 117 22.90 17.60 7.82
C GLY A 117 24.30 17.95 7.37
N VAL A 118 25.21 17.01 7.46
CA VAL A 118 26.59 17.13 6.99
C VAL A 118 26.70 16.54 5.58
N PRO A 119 26.94 17.36 4.55
CA PRO A 119 27.08 16.87 3.19
C PRO A 119 28.44 16.18 2.99
N HIS A 120 28.43 15.09 2.21
CA HIS A 120 29.62 14.34 1.82
C HIS A 120 29.75 14.28 0.30
N CYS A 121 30.96 14.11 -0.20
CA CYS A 121 31.21 14.02 -1.63
C CYS A 121 30.55 12.78 -2.25
N PRO A 122 29.65 12.92 -3.24
CA PRO A 122 28.96 11.81 -3.89
C PRO A 122 29.78 11.14 -5.00
N ALA A 123 30.95 11.68 -5.39
CA ALA A 123 31.79 11.20 -6.48
C ALA A 123 32.09 9.70 -6.34
N LEU A 124 32.01 8.98 -7.44
CA LEU A 124 32.41 7.57 -7.50
C LEU A 124 33.89 7.47 -7.79
N LEU A 125 34.61 6.77 -6.94
CA LEU A 125 36.02 6.43 -7.14
C LEU A 125 36.16 5.27 -8.15
N PRO A 126 37.37 5.07 -8.72
CA PRO A 126 37.62 3.98 -9.67
C PRO A 126 37.32 2.57 -9.14
N ASP A 127 37.36 2.40 -7.82
CA ASP A 127 36.99 1.14 -7.12
C ASP A 127 35.46 0.95 -6.95
N GLY A 128 34.65 1.89 -7.47
CA GLY A 128 33.20 1.87 -7.37
C GLY A 128 32.62 2.34 -6.03
N LYS A 129 33.46 2.74 -5.07
CA LYS A 129 33.03 3.36 -3.82
C LYS A 129 32.83 4.86 -3.99
N ARG A 130 32.05 5.46 -3.10
CA ARG A 130 31.92 6.92 -3.05
C ARG A 130 33.12 7.53 -2.29
N CYS A 131 33.51 8.73 -2.72
CA CYS A 131 34.56 9.49 -2.04
C CYS A 131 34.23 9.69 -0.54
N GLY A 132 33.01 10.10 -0.23
CA GLY A 132 32.51 10.18 1.16
C GLY A 132 33.21 11.22 2.05
N LYS A 133 34.14 12.03 1.54
CA LYS A 133 34.78 13.11 2.33
C LYS A 133 33.70 14.14 2.71
N PRO A 134 33.68 14.62 3.99
CA PRO A 134 32.77 15.68 4.39
C PRO A 134 33.07 16.96 3.62
N VAL A 135 32.03 17.64 3.22
CA VAL A 135 32.10 18.89 2.45
C VAL A 135 31.52 20.01 3.31
N GLN A 136 32.30 21.04 3.55
CA GLN A 136 31.87 22.20 4.35
C GLN A 136 31.81 23.45 3.48
N ARG A 137 30.80 24.26 3.71
CA ARG A 137 30.74 25.63 3.18
C ARG A 137 31.62 26.52 4.04
N ARG A 138 32.59 27.16 3.43
CA ARG A 138 33.44 28.13 4.13
C ARG A 138 32.97 29.55 3.84
N THR A 139 32.94 30.38 4.86
CA THR A 139 32.70 31.82 4.66
C THR A 139 33.99 32.49 4.12
N ALA A 140 33.87 33.58 3.39
CA ALA A 140 35.03 34.34 2.95
C ALA A 140 35.96 34.65 4.14
N GLN A 141 35.43 35.05 5.28
CA GLN A 141 36.22 35.32 6.48
C GLN A 141 36.99 34.08 6.96
N SER A 142 36.34 32.91 6.99
CA SER A 142 37.02 31.66 7.40
C SER A 142 38.14 31.26 6.44
N ILE A 143 37.95 31.53 5.14
CA ILE A 143 39.00 31.31 4.12
C ILE A 143 40.19 32.27 4.37
N ILE A 144 39.88 33.53 4.59
CA ILE A 144 40.88 34.56 4.90
C ILE A 144 41.68 34.18 6.17
N ASP A 145 40.97 33.80 7.24
CA ASP A 145 41.59 33.42 8.51
C ASP A 145 42.51 32.19 8.37
N GLU A 146 42.22 31.25 7.48
CA GLU A 146 43.10 30.12 7.16
C GLU A 146 44.30 30.51 6.34
N ILE A 147 44.13 31.36 5.31
CA ILE A 147 45.24 31.88 4.51
C ILE A 147 46.19 32.64 5.42
N MET A 148 45.68 33.44 6.36
CA MET A 148 46.48 34.21 7.31
C MET A 148 47.28 33.35 8.32
N LYS A 149 47.00 32.06 8.44
CA LYS A 149 47.76 31.10 9.25
C LYS A 149 48.97 30.51 8.51
N LEU A 150 49.12 30.78 7.23
CA LEU A 150 50.26 30.30 6.44
C LEU A 150 51.54 31.00 6.94
N PRO A 151 52.74 30.37 6.77
CA PRO A 151 54.00 30.87 7.30
C PRO A 151 54.32 32.29 6.83
N GLU A 152 54.83 33.11 7.72
CA GLU A 152 55.29 34.45 7.39
C GLU A 152 56.43 34.35 6.39
N GLY A 153 56.43 35.20 5.34
CA GLY A 153 57.34 35.16 4.24
C GLY A 153 56.99 34.24 3.09
N ALA A 154 55.93 33.41 3.20
CA ALA A 154 55.48 32.56 2.09
C ALA A 154 55.01 33.39 0.89
N LYS A 155 55.45 32.99 -0.33
CA LYS A 155 55.10 33.67 -1.59
C LYS A 155 53.84 33.03 -2.16
N LEU A 156 52.69 33.66 -2.00
CA LEU A 156 51.39 33.16 -2.40
C LEU A 156 50.87 33.81 -3.68
N MET A 157 50.16 33.03 -4.50
CA MET A 157 49.37 33.55 -5.61
C MET A 157 47.90 33.20 -5.34
N ILE A 158 47.06 34.22 -5.35
CA ILE A 158 45.60 34.03 -5.28
C ILE A 158 45.09 33.84 -6.71
N LEU A 159 44.46 32.70 -6.96
CA LEU A 159 44.02 32.28 -8.28
C LEU A 159 42.50 32.14 -8.31
N ALA A 160 41.89 32.58 -9.42
CA ALA A 160 40.44 32.34 -9.68
C ALA A 160 40.30 31.29 -10.80
N PRO A 161 39.87 30.04 -10.52
CA PRO A 161 39.69 29.01 -11.53
C PRO A 161 38.44 29.30 -12.37
N ILE A 162 38.63 29.79 -13.60
CA ILE A 162 37.52 30.13 -14.52
C ILE A 162 37.18 29.02 -15.50
N VAL A 163 38.12 28.14 -15.82
CA VAL A 163 37.92 26.92 -16.61
C VAL A 163 38.53 25.74 -15.86
N ASN A 164 37.74 24.69 -15.64
CA ASN A 164 38.21 23.48 -14.97
C ASN A 164 37.84 22.26 -15.82
N GLN A 165 38.82 21.50 -16.31
CA GLN A 165 38.70 20.25 -17.06
C GLN A 165 37.69 20.32 -18.21
N LYS A 166 37.58 21.49 -18.91
CA LYS A 166 36.70 21.69 -20.06
C LYS A 166 37.45 21.68 -21.38
N LYS A 167 36.82 21.08 -22.40
CA LYS A 167 37.30 21.10 -23.76
C LYS A 167 36.94 22.41 -24.43
N GLY A 168 37.84 23.02 -25.19
CA GLY A 168 37.59 24.25 -25.90
C GLY A 168 38.87 25.00 -26.24
N GLU A 169 38.82 25.98 -27.15
CA GLU A 169 39.93 26.84 -27.54
C GLU A 169 40.05 28.09 -26.65
N PHE A 170 39.00 28.50 -25.98
CA PHE A 170 38.90 29.59 -25.00
C PHE A 170 39.55 30.94 -25.44
N GLN A 171 39.57 31.24 -26.73
CA GLN A 171 40.21 32.42 -27.33
C GLN A 171 39.66 33.76 -26.85
N HIS A 172 38.43 33.79 -26.29
CA HIS A 172 37.81 34.99 -25.76
C HIS A 172 38.29 35.40 -24.36
N ILE A 173 38.93 34.49 -23.62
CA ILE A 173 39.33 34.70 -22.22
C ILE A 173 40.37 35.81 -22.09
N PRO A 174 41.49 35.84 -22.90
CA PRO A 174 42.48 36.86 -22.73
C PRO A 174 41.90 38.26 -22.89
N GLU A 175 41.16 38.50 -23.95
CA GLU A 175 40.59 39.83 -24.24
C GLU A 175 39.58 40.27 -23.18
N GLN A 176 38.73 39.35 -22.71
CA GLN A 176 37.73 39.62 -21.68
C GLN A 176 38.38 40.09 -20.38
N TYR A 177 39.39 39.35 -19.89
CA TYR A 177 39.95 39.61 -18.57
C TYR A 177 41.07 40.68 -18.58
N MET A 178 41.74 40.93 -19.71
CA MET A 178 42.60 42.11 -19.89
C MET A 178 41.78 43.41 -19.77
N ARG A 179 40.55 43.43 -20.33
CA ARG A 179 39.67 44.60 -20.19
C ARG A 179 39.21 44.80 -18.72
N SER A 180 39.18 43.74 -17.93
CA SER A 180 38.89 43.80 -16.50
C SER A 180 40.12 44.08 -15.63
N GLY A 181 41.27 44.33 -16.21
CA GLY A 181 42.50 44.75 -15.52
C GLY A 181 43.43 43.64 -15.04
N PHE A 182 43.17 42.38 -15.46
CA PHE A 182 44.08 41.27 -15.15
C PHE A 182 45.21 41.18 -16.15
N ALA A 183 46.37 40.75 -15.66
CA ALA A 183 47.58 40.69 -16.51
C ALA A 183 48.05 39.25 -16.81
N ARG A 184 47.64 38.26 -16.03
CA ARG A 184 48.18 36.90 -16.12
C ARG A 184 47.13 35.84 -15.85
N ALA A 185 47.31 34.68 -16.51
CA ALA A 185 46.57 33.45 -16.23
C ALA A 185 47.53 32.26 -16.11
N ARG A 186 47.17 31.29 -15.32
CA ARG A 186 47.82 30.00 -15.27
C ARG A 186 47.01 29.03 -16.12
N VAL A 187 47.62 28.45 -17.15
CA VAL A 187 46.99 27.56 -18.12
C VAL A 187 47.69 26.22 -18.05
N ASP A 188 46.96 25.16 -17.75
CA ASP A 188 47.47 23.79 -17.61
C ASP A 188 48.75 23.71 -16.74
N GLY A 189 48.78 24.51 -15.68
CA GLY A 189 49.86 24.56 -14.70
C GLY A 189 50.98 25.55 -15.01
N VAL A 190 50.99 26.21 -16.17
CA VAL A 190 52.02 27.18 -16.58
C VAL A 190 51.46 28.60 -16.59
N ILE A 191 52.19 29.56 -16.03
CA ILE A 191 51.75 30.96 -15.96
C ILE A 191 52.16 31.69 -17.23
N TYR A 192 51.18 32.30 -17.91
CA TYR A 192 51.35 33.13 -19.11
C TYR A 192 50.85 34.55 -18.82
N ALA A 193 51.41 35.51 -19.50
CA ALA A 193 50.81 36.84 -19.63
C ALA A 193 49.57 36.71 -20.54
N LEU A 194 48.50 37.48 -20.27
CA LEU A 194 47.27 37.36 -21.06
C LEU A 194 47.40 37.82 -22.48
N ASP A 195 48.41 38.69 -22.79
CA ASP A 195 48.82 39.10 -24.14
C ASP A 195 49.66 38.04 -24.89
N GLU A 196 50.21 37.06 -24.16
CA GLU A 196 50.96 35.90 -24.68
C GLU A 196 50.20 34.58 -24.42
N PHE A 197 48.88 34.63 -24.40
CA PHE A 197 48.04 33.45 -24.07
C PHE A 197 48.24 32.35 -25.12
N PRO A 198 48.49 31.08 -24.72
CA PRO A 198 48.77 30.01 -25.67
C PRO A 198 47.52 29.61 -26.47
N GLU A 199 47.72 29.14 -27.70
CA GLU A 199 46.68 28.52 -28.51
C GLU A 199 46.30 27.15 -27.92
N LEU A 200 45.03 26.98 -27.48
CA LEU A 200 44.55 25.77 -26.85
C LEU A 200 43.88 24.84 -27.86
N GLN A 201 44.10 23.55 -27.70
CA GLN A 201 43.55 22.54 -28.60
C GLN A 201 42.11 22.20 -28.24
N LYS A 202 41.18 22.35 -29.17
CA LYS A 202 39.72 22.15 -28.99
C LYS A 202 39.30 20.81 -28.37
N ASN A 203 40.05 19.73 -28.62
CA ASN A 203 39.68 18.37 -28.22
C ASN A 203 40.30 17.94 -26.88
N TYR A 204 41.17 18.72 -26.30
CA TYR A 204 41.79 18.48 -25.00
C TYR A 204 41.06 19.23 -23.89
N LYS A 205 41.16 18.70 -22.66
CA LYS A 205 40.68 19.37 -21.48
C LYS A 205 41.72 20.33 -20.96
N HIS A 206 41.31 21.54 -20.64
CA HIS A 206 42.18 22.60 -20.14
C HIS A 206 41.71 23.09 -18.78
N ASP A 207 42.71 23.53 -17.98
CA ASP A 207 42.49 24.24 -16.72
C ASP A 207 43.03 25.67 -16.89
N ILE A 208 42.21 26.67 -16.62
CA ILE A 208 42.60 28.09 -16.72
C ILE A 208 42.21 28.79 -15.42
N GLU A 209 43.22 29.27 -14.72
CA GLU A 209 43.09 30.08 -13.51
C GLU A 209 43.62 31.50 -13.75
N LEU A 210 42.82 32.51 -13.40
CA LEU A 210 43.31 33.90 -13.41
C LEU A 210 44.17 34.17 -12.19
N VAL A 211 45.31 34.82 -12.37
CA VAL A 211 46.14 35.31 -11.27
C VAL A 211 45.55 36.63 -10.77
N VAL A 212 44.82 36.56 -9.63
CA VAL A 212 44.17 37.75 -9.04
C VAL A 212 45.19 38.60 -8.31
N ASP A 213 46.05 38.00 -7.49
CA ASP A 213 47.08 38.72 -6.77
C ASP A 213 48.30 37.82 -6.47
N ARG A 214 49.45 38.49 -6.20
CA ARG A 214 50.72 37.86 -5.83
C ARG A 214 51.23 38.54 -4.56
N LEU A 215 51.32 37.79 -3.48
CA LEU A 215 51.53 38.27 -2.13
C LEU A 215 52.75 37.60 -1.50
N VAL A 216 53.38 38.33 -0.61
CA VAL A 216 54.32 37.72 0.36
C VAL A 216 53.63 37.87 1.74
N MET A 217 53.43 36.76 2.43
CA MET A 217 52.69 36.76 3.67
C MET A 217 53.39 37.56 4.77
N CYS A 218 52.65 38.53 5.33
CA CYS A 218 52.97 39.23 6.55
C CYS A 218 51.71 39.62 7.32
N PRO A 219 51.80 39.89 8.65
CA PRO A 219 50.61 40.12 9.49
C PRO A 219 49.70 41.30 9.05
N ASP A 220 50.29 42.31 8.40
CA ASP A 220 49.56 43.52 7.99
C ASP A 220 48.80 43.37 6.64
N MET A 221 48.86 42.20 5.99
CA MET A 221 48.27 41.95 4.68
C MET A 221 46.80 41.54 4.67
N ILE A 222 46.14 41.48 5.82
CA ILE A 222 44.77 40.98 5.94
C ILE A 222 43.77 41.69 5.01
N SER A 223 43.90 43.02 4.85
CA SER A 223 43.02 43.81 3.98
C SER A 223 43.20 43.45 2.52
N ARG A 224 44.46 43.24 2.08
CA ARG A 224 44.78 42.88 0.69
C ARG A 224 44.38 41.43 0.38
N VAL A 225 44.66 40.52 1.29
CA VAL A 225 44.20 39.11 1.20
C VAL A 225 42.70 39.06 1.10
N SER A 226 41.97 39.81 1.97
CA SER A 226 40.49 39.86 1.93
C SER A 226 40.00 40.33 0.55
N GLN A 227 40.52 41.44 0.03
CA GLN A 227 40.11 41.96 -1.27
C GLN A 227 40.40 40.97 -2.40
N SER A 228 41.58 40.33 -2.42
CA SER A 228 41.95 39.37 -3.44
C SER A 228 41.16 38.07 -3.38
N VAL A 229 40.83 37.57 -2.17
CA VAL A 229 39.98 36.42 -1.96
C VAL A 229 38.55 36.71 -2.40
N GLU A 230 37.95 37.84 -1.99
CA GLU A 230 36.61 38.24 -2.39
C GLU A 230 36.49 38.37 -3.91
N GLN A 231 37.47 39.03 -4.55
CA GLN A 231 37.52 39.15 -6.00
C GLN A 231 37.65 37.79 -6.70
N SER A 232 38.49 36.88 -6.18
CA SER A 232 38.62 35.53 -6.73
C SER A 232 37.32 34.73 -6.61
N LEU A 233 36.65 34.81 -5.44
CA LEU A 233 35.38 34.16 -5.20
C LEU A 233 34.27 34.66 -6.14
N GLU A 234 34.25 35.99 -6.44
CA GLU A 234 33.30 36.56 -7.39
C GLU A 234 33.55 36.08 -8.81
N LEU A 235 34.82 36.12 -9.28
CA LEU A 235 35.21 35.69 -10.62
C LEU A 235 34.99 34.21 -10.90
N ALA A 236 35.37 33.37 -9.94
CA ALA A 236 35.26 31.91 -10.07
C ALA A 236 33.97 31.33 -9.48
N GLY A 237 32.95 32.17 -9.20
CA GLY A 237 31.65 31.73 -8.73
C GLY A 237 31.72 30.99 -7.40
N GLY A 238 32.53 31.49 -6.46
CA GLY A 238 32.62 30.98 -5.08
C GLY A 238 33.81 30.04 -4.81
N ILE A 239 34.77 29.96 -5.72
CA ILE A 239 35.99 29.14 -5.56
C ILE A 239 37.21 30.06 -5.56
N VAL A 240 38.17 29.82 -4.69
CA VAL A 240 39.50 30.47 -4.71
C VAL A 240 40.58 29.42 -4.52
N GLN A 241 41.67 29.56 -5.26
CA GLN A 241 42.87 28.74 -5.11
C GLN A 241 44.00 29.59 -4.62
N VAL A 242 44.81 29.05 -3.74
CA VAL A 242 46.01 29.68 -3.22
C VAL A 242 47.17 28.77 -3.58
N LEU A 243 48.04 29.25 -4.48
CA LEU A 243 49.24 28.56 -4.89
C LEU A 243 50.42 29.11 -4.06
N ASP A 244 51.12 28.25 -3.37
CA ASP A 244 52.42 28.55 -2.79
C ASP A 244 53.46 28.43 -3.89
N ALA A 245 54.08 29.57 -4.21
CA ALA A 245 55.06 29.66 -5.32
C ALA A 245 56.39 28.96 -5.04
N ASP A 246 56.73 28.73 -3.76
CA ASP A 246 57.96 28.07 -3.35
C ASP A 246 57.82 26.53 -3.30
N SER A 247 56.70 26.02 -2.79
CA SER A 247 56.40 24.58 -2.73
C SER A 247 55.64 24.04 -3.96
N GLY A 248 54.93 24.88 -4.69
CA GLY A 248 54.06 24.50 -5.80
C GLY A 248 52.73 23.87 -5.32
N GLU A 249 52.45 23.86 -4.04
CA GLU A 249 51.20 23.35 -3.46
C GLU A 249 50.03 24.31 -3.74
N ILE A 250 48.87 23.71 -4.09
CA ILE A 250 47.65 24.49 -4.34
C ILE A 250 46.63 24.13 -3.25
N LEU A 251 46.24 25.12 -2.47
CA LEU A 251 45.15 25.04 -1.53
C LEU A 251 43.87 25.56 -2.21
N THR A 252 42.84 24.72 -2.30
CA THR A 252 41.54 25.12 -2.89
C THR A 252 40.51 25.32 -1.81
N TYR A 253 39.84 26.48 -1.82
CA TYR A 253 38.76 26.84 -0.91
C TYR A 253 37.50 27.13 -1.71
N SER A 254 36.34 26.77 -1.16
CA SER A 254 35.05 27.00 -1.80
C SER A 254 34.02 27.55 -0.80
N GLN A 255 33.27 28.56 -1.25
CA GLN A 255 32.06 29.03 -0.56
C GLN A 255 30.85 28.15 -0.84
N ARG A 256 30.97 27.26 -1.84
CA ARG A 256 29.93 26.26 -2.17
C ARG A 256 30.24 24.94 -1.46
N TYR A 257 29.25 24.10 -1.34
CA TYR A 257 29.47 22.73 -0.90
C TYR A 257 30.08 21.91 -2.06
N ALA A 258 31.38 21.97 -2.19
CA ALA A 258 32.15 21.24 -3.21
C ALA A 258 33.31 20.47 -2.57
N CYS A 259 33.59 19.27 -3.09
CA CYS A 259 34.73 18.48 -2.66
C CYS A 259 36.02 19.04 -3.27
N VAL A 260 37.06 19.15 -2.49
CA VAL A 260 38.38 19.62 -2.95
C VAL A 260 38.93 18.69 -4.04
N ASP A 261 38.79 17.38 -3.91
CA ASP A 261 39.30 16.40 -4.87
C ASP A 261 38.41 16.23 -6.12
N HIS A 262 37.09 16.60 -5.99
CA HIS A 262 36.10 16.43 -7.05
C HIS A 262 35.28 17.71 -7.24
N PRO A 263 35.89 18.77 -7.73
CA PRO A 263 35.23 20.09 -7.81
C PRO A 263 34.05 20.16 -8.81
N GLY A 264 33.90 19.13 -9.66
CA GLY A 264 32.73 18.98 -10.55
C GLY A 264 31.45 18.45 -9.88
N GLU A 265 31.56 17.91 -8.65
CA GLU A 265 30.43 17.38 -7.89
C GLU A 265 29.95 18.42 -6.88
N GLU A 266 29.16 19.37 -7.35
CA GLU A 266 28.55 20.39 -6.49
C GLU A 266 27.34 19.81 -5.72
N ILE A 267 27.28 20.09 -4.42
CA ILE A 267 26.12 19.79 -3.60
C ILE A 267 25.26 21.07 -3.53
N PRO A 268 23.98 21.00 -3.92
CA PRO A 268 23.08 22.14 -3.83
C PRO A 268 22.91 22.61 -2.38
N GLU A 269 22.41 23.84 -2.20
CA GLU A 269 22.09 24.38 -0.88
C GLU A 269 21.10 23.44 -0.15
N LEU A 270 21.38 23.20 1.15
CA LEU A 270 20.59 22.25 1.95
C LEU A 270 19.24 22.86 2.35
N GLU A 271 18.31 22.83 1.41
CA GLU A 271 16.91 23.21 1.65
C GLU A 271 16.03 21.98 1.87
N PRO A 272 14.89 22.09 2.63
CA PRO A 272 13.96 20.97 2.79
C PRO A 272 13.42 20.38 1.48
N ARG A 273 13.38 21.17 0.40
CA ARG A 273 12.95 20.70 -0.94
C ARG A 273 13.96 19.73 -1.56
N LEU A 274 15.25 19.88 -1.25
CA LEU A 274 16.31 18.98 -1.74
C LEU A 274 16.09 17.55 -1.24
N PHE A 275 15.55 17.38 -0.04
CA PHE A 275 15.28 16.08 0.57
C PHE A 275 13.90 15.52 0.21
N SER A 276 13.15 16.14 -0.72
CA SER A 276 11.84 15.66 -1.14
C SER A 276 11.96 14.79 -2.38
N PHE A 277 11.51 13.54 -2.29
CA PHE A 277 11.38 12.66 -3.46
C PHE A 277 10.17 13.02 -4.34
N ASN A 278 9.31 13.95 -3.91
CA ASN A 278 8.22 14.51 -4.71
C ASN A 278 8.62 15.78 -5.48
N ALA A 279 9.79 16.34 -5.18
CA ALA A 279 10.32 17.54 -5.82
C ALA A 279 11.43 17.17 -6.82
N PRO A 280 11.47 17.80 -8.01
CA PRO A 280 12.49 17.49 -9.03
C PRO A 280 13.94 17.71 -8.57
N GLN A 281 14.14 18.60 -7.57
CA GLN A 281 15.43 18.88 -6.99
C GLN A 281 16.03 17.65 -6.29
N GLY A 282 15.20 16.90 -5.54
CA GLY A 282 15.63 15.76 -4.75
C GLY A 282 15.37 14.41 -5.39
N ALA A 283 14.32 14.29 -6.20
CA ALA A 283 13.86 13.03 -6.77
C ALA A 283 14.90 12.38 -7.71
N CYS A 284 15.04 11.06 -7.60
CA CYS A 284 15.81 10.29 -8.58
C CYS A 284 15.25 10.51 -9.99
N PRO A 285 16.05 10.94 -10.97
CA PRO A 285 15.56 11.28 -12.32
C PRO A 285 15.05 10.06 -13.09
N VAL A 286 15.52 8.86 -12.75
CA VAL A 286 15.15 7.60 -13.45
C VAL A 286 13.78 7.09 -13.04
N CYS A 287 13.45 7.07 -11.73
CA CYS A 287 12.15 6.61 -11.20
C CYS A 287 11.25 7.77 -10.77
N THR A 288 11.66 9.02 -10.96
CA THR A 288 10.89 10.23 -10.58
C THR A 288 10.39 10.21 -9.14
N GLY A 289 11.20 9.65 -8.22
CA GLY A 289 10.90 9.56 -6.79
C GLY A 289 10.03 8.36 -6.35
N LEU A 290 9.71 7.44 -7.25
CA LEU A 290 8.91 6.24 -6.90
C LEU A 290 9.75 5.18 -6.15
N GLY A 291 11.05 5.11 -6.41
CA GLY A 291 11.93 4.06 -5.86
C GLY A 291 11.87 2.75 -6.64
N THR A 292 10.82 2.55 -7.41
CA THR A 292 10.55 1.35 -8.21
C THR A 292 10.22 1.73 -9.65
N ARG A 293 10.27 0.75 -10.54
CA ARG A 293 9.86 0.88 -11.94
C ARG A 293 9.10 -0.36 -12.37
N MET A 294 8.08 -0.14 -13.21
CA MET A 294 7.44 -1.23 -13.93
C MET A 294 8.34 -1.66 -15.08
N GLU A 295 8.82 -2.90 -15.05
CA GLU A 295 9.68 -3.49 -16.08
C GLU A 295 9.06 -4.78 -16.58
N ILE A 296 9.23 -5.09 -17.87
CA ILE A 296 8.77 -6.35 -18.43
C ILE A 296 9.54 -7.51 -17.78
N ASP A 297 8.80 -8.46 -17.22
CA ASP A 297 9.40 -9.67 -16.65
C ASP A 297 9.66 -10.72 -17.76
N PRO A 298 10.93 -11.06 -18.03
CA PRO A 298 11.28 -12.05 -19.04
C PRO A 298 10.58 -13.41 -18.85
N SER A 299 10.27 -13.78 -17.61
CA SER A 299 9.62 -15.07 -17.28
C SER A 299 8.16 -15.12 -17.74
N LEU A 300 7.51 -13.98 -17.90
CA LEU A 300 6.12 -13.86 -18.33
C LEU A 300 5.97 -13.77 -19.86
N VAL A 301 7.05 -13.45 -20.58
CA VAL A 301 7.01 -13.21 -22.03
C VAL A 301 6.75 -14.49 -22.81
N PHE A 302 7.37 -15.62 -22.43
CA PHE A 302 7.28 -16.86 -23.17
C PHE A 302 6.43 -17.95 -22.50
N ASN A 303 5.66 -18.67 -23.31
CA ASN A 303 5.22 -20.02 -22.97
C ASN A 303 6.29 -21.02 -23.44
N LYS A 304 7.08 -21.51 -22.48
CA LYS A 304 8.22 -22.38 -22.78
C LYS A 304 7.85 -23.70 -23.49
N ASN A 305 6.60 -24.15 -23.39
CA ASN A 305 6.12 -25.41 -23.94
C ASN A 305 5.59 -25.32 -25.39
N LEU A 306 5.39 -24.10 -25.90
CA LEU A 306 4.93 -23.83 -27.25
C LEU A 306 6.09 -23.38 -28.14
N THR A 307 5.93 -23.60 -29.43
CA THR A 307 6.79 -23.03 -30.47
C THR A 307 6.41 -21.57 -30.73
N ILE A 308 7.30 -20.76 -31.28
CA ILE A 308 7.02 -19.37 -31.64
C ILE A 308 5.87 -19.31 -32.66
N ALA A 309 5.86 -20.24 -33.64
CA ALA A 309 4.80 -20.35 -34.63
C ALA A 309 3.43 -20.68 -34.01
N GLU A 310 3.38 -21.42 -32.88
CA GLU A 310 2.15 -21.72 -32.14
C GLU A 310 1.75 -20.61 -31.16
N GLY A 311 2.48 -19.50 -31.12
CA GLY A 311 2.19 -18.39 -30.26
C GLY A 311 2.85 -18.45 -28.87
N ALA A 312 4.08 -18.96 -28.78
CA ALA A 312 4.84 -18.96 -27.54
C ALA A 312 5.05 -17.55 -26.95
N ILE A 313 5.04 -16.49 -27.77
CA ILE A 313 5.21 -15.10 -27.32
C ILE A 313 3.86 -14.59 -26.79
N ARG A 314 3.63 -14.74 -25.49
CA ARG A 314 2.34 -14.43 -24.82
C ARG A 314 1.81 -13.02 -25.06
N PRO A 315 2.63 -11.93 -25.01
CA PRO A 315 2.14 -10.59 -25.26
C PRO A 315 1.51 -10.39 -26.65
N PHE A 316 1.92 -11.21 -27.63
CA PHE A 316 1.45 -11.08 -29.01
C PHE A 316 0.32 -12.05 -29.36
N ASN A 317 -0.05 -13.00 -28.49
CA ASN A 317 -1.09 -13.99 -28.74
C ASN A 317 -2.52 -13.43 -28.85
N ARG A 318 -2.79 -12.26 -28.29
CA ARG A 318 -4.12 -11.59 -28.31
C ARG A 318 -4.29 -10.62 -29.47
N PHE A 319 -3.19 -10.14 -29.97
CA PHE A 319 -3.19 -9.34 -31.18
C PHE A 319 -2.93 -10.35 -32.31
N SER A 320 -3.73 -10.33 -33.37
CA SER A 320 -3.31 -10.97 -34.61
C SER A 320 -1.89 -10.48 -34.83
N VAL A 321 -0.93 -11.39 -34.62
CA VAL A 321 0.49 -11.04 -34.85
C VAL A 321 0.48 -10.56 -36.27
N ASP A 322 0.78 -9.29 -36.51
CA ASP A 322 0.88 -8.76 -37.84
C ASP A 322 1.76 -9.74 -38.61
N ALA A 323 1.28 -10.22 -39.74
CA ALA A 323 2.04 -11.09 -40.61
C ALA A 323 3.44 -10.53 -40.85
N TRP A 324 3.64 -9.24 -40.68
CA TRP A 324 4.89 -8.50 -40.69
C TRP A 324 5.84 -8.82 -39.55
N TYR A 325 5.34 -9.00 -38.34
CA TYR A 325 6.19 -9.33 -37.21
C TYR A 325 6.73 -10.75 -37.31
N MET A 326 5.89 -11.70 -37.74
CA MET A 326 6.31 -13.07 -37.98
C MET A 326 7.34 -13.16 -39.10
N LYS A 327 7.16 -12.43 -40.22
CA LYS A 327 8.15 -12.38 -41.31
C LYS A 327 9.49 -11.79 -40.85
N ARG A 328 9.46 -10.81 -39.95
CA ARG A 328 10.71 -10.30 -39.35
C ARG A 328 11.37 -11.36 -38.48
N LEU A 329 10.61 -12.11 -37.66
CA LEU A 329 11.14 -13.19 -36.86
C LEU A 329 11.70 -14.34 -37.75
N GLU A 330 11.07 -14.64 -38.90
CA GLU A 330 11.57 -15.60 -39.88
C GLU A 330 12.94 -15.16 -40.44
N ALA A 331 13.11 -13.91 -40.80
CA ALA A 331 14.38 -13.35 -41.27
C ALA A 331 15.47 -13.42 -40.19
N VAL A 332 15.14 -13.08 -38.94
CA VAL A 332 16.06 -13.17 -37.79
C VAL A 332 16.43 -14.63 -37.52
N ALA A 333 15.47 -15.55 -37.57
CA ALA A 333 15.67 -16.98 -37.34
C ALA A 333 16.60 -17.61 -38.42
N ALA A 334 16.41 -17.22 -39.68
CA ALA A 334 17.25 -17.68 -40.80
C ALA A 334 18.72 -17.22 -40.63
N GLU A 335 18.94 -15.96 -40.27
CA GLU A 335 20.30 -15.40 -40.12
C GLU A 335 21.04 -15.98 -38.91
N HIS A 336 20.30 -16.23 -37.78
CA HIS A 336 20.89 -16.72 -36.53
C HIS A 336 20.78 -18.26 -36.38
N GLY A 337 20.29 -18.99 -37.39
CA GLY A 337 20.32 -20.44 -37.45
C GLY A 337 19.43 -21.16 -36.45
N PHE A 338 18.27 -20.56 -36.05
CA PHE A 338 17.31 -21.23 -35.18
C PHE A 338 15.93 -21.39 -35.85
N SER A 339 15.10 -22.34 -35.38
CA SER A 339 13.78 -22.61 -35.92
C SER A 339 12.67 -22.04 -35.07
N LEU A 340 11.65 -21.42 -35.71
CA LEU A 340 10.43 -20.96 -35.05
C LEU A 340 9.47 -22.10 -34.67
N HIS A 341 9.72 -23.33 -35.14
CA HIS A 341 8.90 -24.53 -34.95
C HIS A 341 9.44 -25.45 -33.83
N VAL A 342 10.41 -24.99 -33.06
CA VAL A 342 10.95 -25.70 -31.90
C VAL A 342 10.40 -25.05 -30.63
N PRO A 343 9.99 -25.85 -29.60
CA PRO A 343 9.54 -25.31 -28.33
C PRO A 343 10.59 -24.38 -27.70
N VAL A 344 10.14 -23.25 -27.11
CA VAL A 344 11.05 -22.24 -26.58
C VAL A 344 12.00 -22.79 -25.50
N ARG A 345 11.60 -23.84 -24.76
CA ARG A 345 12.48 -24.52 -23.79
C ARG A 345 13.71 -25.18 -24.44
N GLU A 346 13.64 -25.54 -25.70
CA GLU A 346 14.70 -26.22 -26.46
C GLU A 346 15.61 -25.22 -27.20
N LEU A 347 15.24 -23.94 -27.28
CA LEU A 347 16.09 -22.91 -27.82
C LEU A 347 17.24 -22.61 -26.83
N SER A 348 18.42 -22.27 -27.37
CA SER A 348 19.57 -21.88 -26.55
C SER A 348 19.30 -20.62 -25.77
N ASP A 349 20.04 -20.39 -24.67
CA ASP A 349 19.94 -19.17 -23.87
C ASP A 349 20.25 -17.93 -24.69
N ASP A 350 21.19 -18.01 -25.63
CA ASP A 350 21.58 -16.89 -26.47
C ASP A 350 20.46 -16.50 -27.44
N VAL A 351 19.80 -17.49 -28.07
CA VAL A 351 18.63 -17.26 -28.92
C VAL A 351 17.48 -16.68 -28.10
N ARG A 352 17.23 -17.15 -26.86
CA ARG A 352 16.21 -16.58 -25.99
C ARG A 352 16.53 -15.14 -25.62
N LYS A 353 17.80 -14.80 -25.31
CA LYS A 353 18.24 -13.43 -25.05
C LYS A 353 18.09 -12.53 -26.29
N LEU A 354 18.50 -13.03 -27.48
CA LEU A 354 18.32 -12.33 -28.73
C LEU A 354 16.86 -11.99 -29.00
N LEU A 355 15.96 -12.95 -28.84
CA LEU A 355 14.53 -12.71 -28.98
C LEU A 355 13.99 -11.68 -27.98
N MET A 356 14.45 -11.73 -26.72
CA MET A 356 14.01 -10.79 -25.69
C MET A 356 14.53 -9.37 -25.89
N TYR A 357 15.82 -9.21 -26.18
CA TYR A 357 16.48 -7.90 -26.14
C TYR A 357 16.88 -7.35 -27.51
N GLY A 358 16.71 -8.14 -28.58
CA GLY A 358 17.03 -7.71 -29.94
C GLY A 358 18.50 -7.85 -30.31
N THR A 359 18.85 -7.32 -31.48
CA THR A 359 20.18 -7.42 -32.11
C THR A 359 20.82 -6.05 -32.36
N GLY A 360 20.28 -5.00 -31.73
CA GLY A 360 20.76 -3.64 -31.90
C GLY A 360 20.51 -3.08 -33.32
N GLU A 361 21.55 -2.56 -33.94
CA GLU A 361 21.46 -1.90 -35.26
C GLU A 361 21.56 -2.88 -36.45
N GLN A 362 21.69 -4.19 -36.22
CA GLN A 362 21.74 -5.18 -37.28
C GLN A 362 20.46 -5.15 -38.10
N LYS A 363 20.61 -5.02 -39.45
CA LYS A 363 19.49 -5.02 -40.39
C LYS A 363 19.26 -6.40 -40.96
N TYR A 364 18.00 -6.78 -41.07
CA TYR A 364 17.52 -8.03 -41.63
C TYR A 364 16.70 -7.76 -42.87
N ARG A 365 16.95 -8.52 -43.93
CA ARG A 365 16.18 -8.43 -45.15
C ARG A 365 14.90 -9.25 -45.01
N VAL A 366 13.77 -8.52 -44.87
CA VAL A 366 12.45 -9.16 -44.67
C VAL A 366 11.72 -9.26 -45.99
N GLU A 367 11.36 -10.48 -46.39
CA GLU A 367 10.65 -10.77 -47.63
C GLU A 367 9.12 -10.60 -47.42
N LEU A 368 8.48 -9.78 -48.28
CA LEU A 368 7.05 -9.53 -48.25
C LEU A 368 6.21 -10.44 -49.14
N GLY A 369 6.85 -11.27 -49.94
CA GLY A 369 6.22 -11.99 -51.07
C GLY A 369 6.25 -11.16 -52.35
N ASN A 370 6.01 -11.81 -53.50
CA ASN A 370 6.10 -11.17 -54.83
C ASN A 370 7.43 -10.47 -55.17
N GLY A 371 8.55 -10.93 -54.58
CA GLY A 371 9.88 -10.39 -54.82
C GLY A 371 10.14 -9.02 -54.15
N ARG A 372 9.24 -8.51 -53.34
CA ARG A 372 9.45 -7.29 -52.56
C ARG A 372 10.11 -7.62 -51.23
N HIS A 373 11.10 -6.81 -50.84
CA HIS A 373 11.80 -6.88 -49.55
C HIS A 373 12.03 -5.51 -48.98
N TYR A 374 12.27 -5.45 -47.66
CA TYR A 374 12.70 -4.24 -46.95
C TYR A 374 13.68 -4.60 -45.86
N ASP A 375 14.58 -3.70 -45.55
CA ASP A 375 15.54 -3.88 -44.48
C ASP A 375 14.92 -3.35 -43.18
N SER A 376 14.97 -4.15 -42.10
CA SER A 376 14.45 -3.82 -40.79
C SER A 376 15.38 -4.28 -39.68
N THR A 377 15.48 -3.52 -38.61
CA THR A 377 16.14 -3.94 -37.38
C THR A 377 15.18 -4.76 -36.51
N PHE A 378 15.73 -5.58 -35.63
CA PHE A 378 14.98 -6.33 -34.64
C PHE A 378 15.26 -5.81 -33.25
N GLU A 379 14.37 -4.97 -32.72
CA GLU A 379 14.52 -4.33 -31.42
C GLU A 379 14.37 -5.27 -30.21
N GLY A 380 13.84 -6.51 -30.43
CA GLY A 380 13.53 -7.44 -29.37
C GLY A 380 12.12 -7.25 -28.80
N ILE A 381 11.64 -8.27 -28.06
CA ILE A 381 10.27 -8.30 -27.52
C ILE A 381 10.14 -7.29 -26.37
N ILE A 382 11.10 -7.28 -25.45
CA ILE A 382 11.06 -6.41 -24.25
C ILE A 382 11.11 -4.94 -24.63
N PRO A 383 12.10 -4.46 -25.41
CA PRO A 383 12.15 -3.05 -25.84
C PRO A 383 10.92 -2.63 -26.65
N ASN A 384 10.39 -3.55 -27.49
CA ASN A 384 9.15 -3.26 -28.24
C ASN A 384 7.96 -3.03 -27.30
N LEU A 385 7.77 -3.88 -26.28
CA LEU A 385 6.69 -3.73 -25.32
C LEU A 385 6.86 -2.47 -24.47
N GLU A 386 8.08 -2.17 -24.02
CA GLU A 386 8.37 -0.96 -23.23
C GLU A 386 8.11 0.31 -24.04
N ARG A 387 8.53 0.35 -25.31
CA ARG A 387 8.25 1.46 -26.22
C ARG A 387 6.73 1.60 -26.42
N ARG A 388 6.03 0.53 -26.76
CA ARG A 388 4.56 0.54 -26.94
C ARG A 388 3.81 0.94 -25.69
N HIS A 389 4.24 0.51 -24.50
CA HIS A 389 3.65 0.93 -23.22
C HIS A 389 3.77 2.43 -23.01
N ARG A 390 4.91 3.03 -23.39
CA ARG A 390 5.19 4.46 -23.26
C ARG A 390 4.43 5.32 -24.29
N GLU A 391 4.33 4.83 -25.53
CA GLU A 391 3.79 5.59 -26.66
C GLU A 391 2.30 5.42 -26.89
N THR A 392 1.64 4.40 -26.26
CA THR A 392 0.22 4.13 -26.50
C THR A 392 -0.70 5.12 -25.76
N ASP A 393 -1.69 5.67 -26.47
CA ASP A 393 -2.80 6.44 -25.89
C ASP A 393 -3.96 5.56 -25.42
N SER A 394 -3.94 4.27 -25.74
CA SER A 394 -5.01 3.33 -25.39
C SER A 394 -4.79 2.73 -24.00
N ASP A 395 -5.65 3.04 -23.04
CA ASP A 395 -5.65 2.45 -21.71
C ASP A 395 -5.79 0.92 -21.74
N PHE A 396 -6.51 0.38 -22.71
CA PHE A 396 -6.65 -1.06 -22.87
C PHE A 396 -5.30 -1.71 -23.23
N MET A 397 -4.59 -1.14 -24.22
CA MET A 397 -3.27 -1.61 -24.64
C MET A 397 -2.26 -1.48 -23.50
N ARG A 398 -2.26 -0.36 -22.79
CA ARG A 398 -1.37 -0.13 -21.64
C ARG A 398 -1.58 -1.20 -20.57
N LYS A 399 -2.82 -1.42 -20.14
CA LYS A 399 -3.17 -2.46 -19.16
C LYS A 399 -2.88 -3.88 -19.62
N ASP A 400 -2.96 -4.16 -20.91
CA ASP A 400 -2.64 -5.49 -21.42
C ASP A 400 -1.13 -5.76 -21.40
N ILE A 401 -0.29 -4.74 -21.68
CA ILE A 401 1.17 -4.84 -21.57
C ILE A 401 1.57 -4.92 -20.08
N GLU A 402 0.93 -4.15 -19.19
CA GLU A 402 1.20 -4.16 -17.74
C GLU A 402 1.06 -5.55 -17.11
N ARG A 403 0.28 -6.46 -17.71
CA ARG A 403 0.19 -7.87 -17.24
C ARG A 403 1.52 -8.65 -17.34
N PHE A 404 2.42 -8.18 -18.19
CA PHE A 404 3.75 -8.75 -18.38
C PHE A 404 4.84 -7.95 -17.66
N MET A 405 4.43 -6.88 -16.95
CA MET A 405 5.34 -6.05 -16.18
C MET A 405 5.30 -6.41 -14.69
N ARG A 406 6.41 -6.18 -14.03
CA ARG A 406 6.55 -6.27 -12.59
C ARG A 406 7.22 -5.03 -12.06
N GLU A 407 6.83 -4.70 -10.84
CA GLU A 407 7.48 -3.66 -10.09
C GLU A 407 8.83 -4.16 -9.58
N ARG A 408 9.91 -3.47 -9.97
CA ARG A 408 11.29 -3.75 -9.54
C ARG A 408 11.91 -2.51 -8.92
N LYS A 409 12.83 -2.70 -7.99
CA LYS A 409 13.60 -1.59 -7.42
C LYS A 409 14.35 -0.86 -8.53
N CYS A 410 14.29 0.47 -8.53
CA CYS A 410 15.00 1.30 -9.50
C CYS A 410 16.50 1.04 -9.46
N THR A 411 17.11 0.71 -10.61
CA THR A 411 18.53 0.37 -10.71
C THR A 411 19.45 1.55 -10.36
N ALA A 412 19.02 2.79 -10.62
CA ALA A 412 19.82 4.00 -10.36
C ALA A 412 19.86 4.37 -8.86
N CYS A 413 18.70 4.40 -8.19
CA CYS A 413 18.63 4.75 -6.76
C CYS A 413 18.51 3.54 -5.82
N LYS A 414 18.44 2.32 -6.35
CA LYS A 414 18.32 1.06 -5.59
C LYS A 414 17.16 1.08 -4.58
N GLY A 415 16.09 1.80 -4.90
CA GLY A 415 14.91 1.96 -4.02
C GLY A 415 14.93 3.24 -3.17
N ALA A 416 16.04 3.97 -3.08
CA ALA A 416 16.18 5.14 -2.20
C ALA A 416 15.43 6.40 -2.67
N ARG A 417 14.73 6.39 -3.81
CA ARG A 417 13.86 7.47 -4.32
C ARG A 417 14.55 8.82 -4.62
N LEU A 418 15.71 9.09 -4.03
CA LEU A 418 16.43 10.36 -4.07
C LEU A 418 17.69 10.30 -4.98
N LYS A 419 18.18 11.47 -5.36
CA LYS A 419 19.45 11.61 -6.09
C LYS A 419 20.64 11.18 -5.22
N PRO A 420 21.74 10.68 -5.80
CA PRO A 420 22.94 10.30 -5.06
C PRO A 420 23.53 11.45 -4.21
N VAL A 421 23.47 12.68 -4.69
CA VAL A 421 23.94 13.87 -3.97
C VAL A 421 23.14 14.15 -2.69
N VAL A 422 21.84 13.87 -2.69
CA VAL A 422 20.97 14.02 -1.50
C VAL A 422 21.25 12.92 -0.48
N LEU A 423 21.48 11.69 -0.96
CA LEU A 423 21.82 10.54 -0.10
C LEU A 423 23.22 10.65 0.52
N ALA A 424 24.05 11.55 -0.01
CA ALA A 424 25.37 11.84 0.55
C ALA A 424 25.34 12.83 1.73
N VAL A 425 24.16 13.40 2.06
CA VAL A 425 23.98 14.21 3.26
C VAL A 425 23.58 13.31 4.41
N THR A 426 24.31 13.40 5.54
CA THR A 426 24.06 12.54 6.71
C THR A 426 23.83 13.34 7.99
N VAL A 427 23.08 12.77 8.90
CA VAL A 427 22.97 13.20 10.31
C VAL A 427 23.48 12.02 11.17
N SER A 428 24.51 12.26 11.95
CA SER A 428 25.20 11.20 12.71
C SER A 428 25.59 9.97 11.85
N GLY A 429 26.00 10.21 10.62
CA GLY A 429 26.45 9.17 9.67
C GLY A 429 25.33 8.44 8.92
N LEU A 430 24.05 8.72 9.18
CA LEU A 430 22.89 8.13 8.51
C LEU A 430 22.30 9.08 7.47
N SER A 431 22.04 8.62 6.27
CA SER A 431 21.25 9.36 5.28
C SER A 431 19.76 9.37 5.66
N ILE A 432 18.98 10.28 5.07
CA ILE A 432 17.55 10.34 5.30
C ILE A 432 16.84 9.03 4.93
N MET A 433 17.33 8.31 3.93
CA MET A 433 16.74 7.03 3.52
C MET A 433 17.21 5.86 4.39
N ASP A 434 18.39 5.92 4.99
CA ASP A 434 18.79 4.93 5.99
C ASP A 434 17.85 4.99 7.20
N ILE A 435 17.46 6.19 7.64
CA ILE A 435 16.45 6.37 8.69
C ILE A 435 15.08 5.86 8.22
N CYS A 436 14.68 6.15 6.99
CA CYS A 436 13.40 5.66 6.46
C CYS A 436 13.36 4.13 6.31
N ASN A 437 14.47 3.45 6.15
CA ASN A 437 14.54 2.00 6.08
C ASN A 437 14.52 1.32 7.47
N LEU A 438 14.59 2.10 8.55
CA LEU A 438 14.38 1.58 9.89
C LEU A 438 12.88 1.34 10.13
N ASP A 439 12.58 0.34 10.93
CA ASP A 439 11.27 0.22 11.57
C ASP A 439 11.12 1.26 12.68
N VAL A 440 9.89 1.43 13.15
CA VAL A 440 9.55 2.45 14.15
C VAL A 440 10.34 2.26 15.45
N GLU A 441 10.55 1.02 15.90
CA GLU A 441 11.27 0.70 17.14
C GLU A 441 12.74 1.08 17.02
N ASN A 442 13.43 0.62 15.98
CA ASN A 442 14.82 0.98 15.71
C ASN A 442 15.00 2.48 15.44
N ALA A 443 14.02 3.12 14.81
CA ALA A 443 14.05 4.57 14.61
C ALA A 443 13.99 5.32 15.95
N LEU A 444 13.12 4.90 16.90
CA LEU A 444 13.08 5.45 18.26
C LEU A 444 14.42 5.32 18.97
N ASP A 445 15.05 4.15 18.88
CA ASP A 445 16.35 3.90 19.49
C ASP A 445 17.42 4.81 18.90
N VAL A 446 17.47 4.96 17.57
CA VAL A 446 18.39 5.88 16.89
C VAL A 446 18.17 7.30 17.37
N PHE A 447 16.93 7.81 17.37
CA PHE A 447 16.64 9.19 17.80
C PHE A 447 16.91 9.44 19.28
N SER A 448 16.85 8.41 20.13
CA SER A 448 17.22 8.51 21.55
C SER A 448 18.73 8.63 21.78
N GLN A 449 19.54 8.12 20.84
CA GLN A 449 21.00 8.07 20.91
C GLN A 449 21.70 9.20 20.11
N LEU A 450 20.95 9.95 19.29
CA LEU A 450 21.51 11.06 18.52
C LEU A 450 22.12 12.11 19.45
N LYS A 451 23.36 12.46 19.19
CA LYS A 451 24.08 13.50 19.91
C LYS A 451 24.21 14.73 19.00
N PHE A 452 23.74 15.84 19.47
CA PHE A 452 23.87 17.14 18.85
C PHE A 452 24.73 18.03 19.74
N ASP A 453 25.49 18.95 19.14
CA ASP A 453 26.17 19.99 19.93
C ASP A 453 25.16 21.00 20.49
N ASP A 454 25.61 21.90 21.38
CA ASP A 454 24.71 22.86 22.04
C ASP A 454 24.03 23.82 21.06
N ASN A 455 24.67 24.13 19.93
CA ASN A 455 24.11 25.02 18.91
C ASN A 455 23.13 24.25 18.01
N GLU A 456 23.51 23.06 17.56
CA GLU A 456 22.63 22.15 16.81
C GLU A 456 21.37 21.85 17.63
N MET A 457 21.53 21.51 18.93
CA MET A 457 20.38 21.21 19.82
C MET A 457 19.41 22.37 19.91
N LYS A 458 19.88 23.63 19.96
CA LYS A 458 18.98 24.79 19.95
C LYS A 458 18.13 24.87 18.68
N ILE A 459 18.69 24.43 17.55
CA ILE A 459 18.02 24.44 16.25
C ILE A 459 17.02 23.30 16.11
N VAL A 460 17.40 22.08 16.54
CA VAL A 460 16.63 20.86 16.22
C VAL A 460 15.76 20.34 17.35
N LYS A 461 15.84 20.90 18.56
CA LYS A 461 15.11 20.42 19.76
C LYS A 461 13.63 20.15 19.52
N LEU A 462 12.95 21.10 18.86
CA LEU A 462 11.50 20.96 18.57
C LEU A 462 11.26 19.88 17.50
N VAL A 463 12.12 19.81 16.48
CA VAL A 463 12.00 18.84 15.40
C VAL A 463 12.19 17.41 15.93
N VAL A 464 13.22 17.18 16.74
CA VAL A 464 13.49 15.86 17.36
C VAL A 464 12.39 15.47 18.33
N LYS A 465 11.86 16.42 19.12
CA LYS A 465 10.72 16.19 20.01
C LYS A 465 9.50 15.71 19.23
N GLU A 466 9.19 16.35 18.10
CA GLU A 466 8.04 15.98 17.27
C GLU A 466 8.21 14.62 16.58
N ILE A 467 9.42 14.31 16.10
CA ILE A 467 9.73 12.98 15.54
C ILE A 467 9.53 11.89 16.61
N ASN A 468 10.11 12.07 17.80
CA ASN A 468 9.99 11.11 18.89
C ASN A 468 8.54 10.93 19.36
N ALA A 469 7.76 12.00 19.42
CA ALA A 469 6.34 11.93 19.78
C ALA A 469 5.56 11.06 18.77
N ARG A 470 5.73 11.31 17.46
CA ARG A 470 5.05 10.55 16.41
C ARG A 470 5.48 9.08 16.34
N LEU A 471 6.78 8.82 16.45
CA LEU A 471 7.29 7.45 16.54
C LEU A 471 6.75 6.74 17.79
N GLY A 472 6.72 7.42 18.93
CA GLY A 472 6.14 6.91 20.17
C GLY A 472 4.66 6.55 20.03
N PHE A 473 3.86 7.39 19.37
CA PHE A 473 2.46 7.07 19.10
C PHE A 473 2.30 5.87 18.18
N MET A 474 3.12 5.74 17.15
CA MET A 474 3.11 4.55 16.29
C MET A 474 3.46 3.28 17.04
N ASN A 475 4.45 3.34 17.93
CA ASN A 475 4.81 2.22 18.80
C ASN A 475 3.65 1.83 19.74
N ASN A 476 2.96 2.82 20.32
CA ASN A 476 1.85 2.61 21.25
C ASN A 476 0.61 1.99 20.59
N VAL A 477 0.39 2.23 19.29
CA VAL A 477 -0.70 1.57 18.54
C VAL A 477 -0.31 0.21 17.94
N GLY A 478 0.86 -0.35 18.33
CA GLY A 478 1.31 -1.67 17.87
C GLY A 478 1.86 -1.71 16.45
N LEU A 479 2.43 -0.60 15.95
CA LEU A 479 3.05 -0.48 14.65
C LEU A 479 4.59 -0.40 14.70
N ASN A 480 5.19 -0.91 15.77
CA ASN A 480 6.63 -0.90 16.01
C ASN A 480 7.45 -1.58 14.91
N TYR A 481 6.88 -2.59 14.25
CA TYR A 481 7.52 -3.37 13.20
C TYR A 481 7.50 -2.72 11.80
N LEU A 482 6.75 -1.62 11.60
CA LEU A 482 6.63 -0.99 10.29
C LEU A 482 7.86 -0.17 9.93
N GLU A 483 8.42 -0.42 8.74
CA GLU A 483 9.45 0.43 8.15
C GLU A 483 8.85 1.79 7.73
N LEU A 484 9.54 2.87 8.08
CA LEU A 484 9.09 4.23 7.76
C LEU A 484 9.01 4.49 6.24
N GLY A 485 9.87 3.84 5.45
CA GLY A 485 9.90 3.92 3.98
C GLY A 485 8.86 3.05 3.27
N ARG A 486 8.14 2.18 3.99
CA ARG A 486 7.14 1.28 3.39
C ARG A 486 6.05 2.07 2.68
N ALA A 487 5.73 1.65 1.46
CA ALA A 487 4.72 2.32 0.64
C ALA A 487 3.31 2.17 1.25
N ALA A 488 2.56 3.26 1.32
CA ALA A 488 1.25 3.30 1.97
C ALA A 488 0.19 2.40 1.29
N ASN A 489 0.31 2.17 -0.01
CA ASN A 489 -0.57 1.26 -0.76
C ASN A 489 -0.35 -0.23 -0.46
N THR A 490 0.72 -0.59 0.25
CA THR A 490 1.03 -1.97 0.69
C THR A 490 0.53 -2.28 2.10
N LEU A 491 -0.04 -1.29 2.78
CA LEU A 491 -0.55 -1.43 4.13
C LEU A 491 -1.89 -2.17 4.13
N SER A 492 -2.11 -3.01 5.13
CA SER A 492 -3.43 -3.56 5.42
C SER A 492 -4.39 -2.46 5.89
N GLY A 493 -5.71 -2.70 5.81
CA GLY A 493 -6.71 -1.75 6.28
C GLY A 493 -6.50 -1.34 7.74
N GLY A 494 -6.22 -2.31 8.61
CA GLY A 494 -5.95 -2.06 10.03
C GLY A 494 -4.64 -1.29 10.28
N GLU A 495 -3.56 -1.58 9.54
CA GLU A 495 -2.31 -0.80 9.64
C GLU A 495 -2.53 0.66 9.26
N ALA A 496 -3.23 0.91 8.14
CA ALA A 496 -3.53 2.27 7.68
C ALA A 496 -4.41 3.04 8.67
N GLN A 497 -5.40 2.38 9.27
CA GLN A 497 -6.27 2.95 10.29
C GLN A 497 -5.49 3.34 11.54
N ARG A 498 -4.62 2.46 12.04
CA ARG A 498 -3.76 2.75 13.21
C ARG A 498 -2.75 3.86 12.96
N ILE A 499 -2.19 3.97 11.75
CA ILE A 499 -1.35 5.11 11.37
C ILE A 499 -2.13 6.42 11.49
N ARG A 500 -3.38 6.46 11.01
CA ARG A 500 -4.23 7.66 11.17
C ARG A 500 -4.53 7.95 12.63
N LEU A 501 -4.85 6.92 13.41
CA LEU A 501 -5.07 7.06 14.85
C LEU A 501 -3.83 7.67 15.53
N ALA A 502 -2.63 7.14 15.26
CA ALA A 502 -1.38 7.66 15.78
C ALA A 502 -1.15 9.13 15.39
N THR A 503 -1.45 9.50 14.14
CA THR A 503 -1.34 10.88 13.64
C THR A 503 -2.33 11.83 14.35
N GLN A 504 -3.57 11.39 14.59
CA GLN A 504 -4.58 12.19 15.27
C GLN A 504 -4.25 12.40 16.76
N ILE A 505 -3.75 11.39 17.44
CA ILE A 505 -3.27 11.51 18.83
C ILE A 505 -2.13 12.52 18.89
N GLY A 506 -1.21 12.47 17.92
CA GLY A 506 -0.11 13.42 17.81
C GLY A 506 -0.52 14.88 17.63
N SER A 507 -1.75 15.14 17.17
CA SER A 507 -2.28 16.49 17.02
C SER A 507 -2.63 17.16 18.37
N GLY A 508 -2.79 16.39 19.46
CA GLY A 508 -3.12 16.88 20.79
C GLY A 508 -4.45 17.62 20.92
N LEU A 509 -5.39 17.35 19.99
CA LEU A 509 -6.71 17.97 20.00
C LEU A 509 -7.52 17.55 21.24
N GLN A 510 -8.27 18.49 21.80
CA GLN A 510 -9.14 18.29 22.97
C GLN A 510 -10.58 18.71 22.65
N GLY A 511 -11.54 18.09 23.33
CA GLY A 511 -12.97 18.39 23.14
C GLY A 511 -13.53 17.89 21.81
N VAL A 512 -12.91 16.91 21.19
CA VAL A 512 -13.30 16.33 19.90
C VAL A 512 -14.05 15.02 20.12
N LEU A 513 -14.97 14.70 19.21
CA LEU A 513 -15.61 13.38 19.10
C LEU A 513 -14.81 12.54 18.09
N TYR A 514 -14.04 11.56 18.56
CA TYR A 514 -13.40 10.58 17.70
C TYR A 514 -14.34 9.41 17.45
N VAL A 515 -14.53 9.06 16.19
CA VAL A 515 -15.38 7.95 15.74
C VAL A 515 -14.51 6.93 15.02
N LEU A 516 -14.43 5.71 15.56
CA LEU A 516 -13.58 4.64 15.04
C LEU A 516 -14.41 3.43 14.60
N ASP A 517 -14.02 2.81 13.48
CA ASP A 517 -14.63 1.60 12.94
C ASP A 517 -13.71 0.40 13.16
N GLU A 518 -14.06 -0.47 14.09
CA GLU A 518 -13.38 -1.73 14.39
C GLU A 518 -11.83 -1.62 14.44
N PRO A 519 -11.27 -0.77 15.31
CA PRO A 519 -9.82 -0.52 15.32
C PRO A 519 -8.97 -1.71 15.78
N SER A 520 -9.57 -2.75 16.40
CA SER A 520 -8.91 -3.99 16.81
C SER A 520 -8.66 -4.98 15.67
N ILE A 521 -9.18 -4.71 14.46
CA ILE A 521 -9.07 -5.65 13.33
C ILE A 521 -7.62 -6.01 13.01
N GLY A 522 -7.39 -7.34 12.84
CA GLY A 522 -6.08 -7.88 12.48
C GLY A 522 -5.02 -7.72 13.58
N LEU A 523 -5.43 -7.41 14.80
CA LEU A 523 -4.55 -7.35 15.96
C LEU A 523 -4.47 -8.68 16.70
N HIS A 524 -3.25 -9.04 17.08
CA HIS A 524 -3.05 -10.00 18.15
C HIS A 524 -3.47 -9.40 19.49
N GLN A 525 -3.92 -10.19 20.44
CA GLN A 525 -4.42 -9.69 21.74
C GLN A 525 -3.40 -8.81 22.49
N ARG A 526 -2.10 -9.14 22.41
CA ARG A 526 -1.03 -8.30 22.94
C ARG A 526 -1.04 -6.87 22.39
N ASP A 527 -1.32 -6.74 21.08
CA ASP A 527 -1.33 -5.43 20.42
C ASP A 527 -2.66 -4.71 20.70
N ASN A 528 -3.77 -5.46 20.90
CA ASN A 528 -5.05 -4.94 21.32
C ASN A 528 -5.00 -4.28 22.70
N ASP A 529 -4.29 -4.87 23.66
CA ASP A 529 -4.03 -4.25 24.98
C ASP A 529 -3.38 -2.86 24.86
N ARG A 530 -2.45 -2.70 23.92
CA ARG A 530 -1.79 -1.40 23.65
C ARG A 530 -2.77 -0.41 23.03
N LEU A 531 -3.60 -0.87 22.09
CA LEU A 531 -4.62 -0.05 21.46
C LEU A 531 -5.63 0.46 22.50
N ILE A 532 -6.16 -0.39 23.37
CA ILE A 532 -7.10 -0.02 24.43
C ILE A 532 -6.48 1.07 25.34
N LYS A 533 -5.22 0.92 25.75
CA LYS A 533 -4.51 1.94 26.53
C LYS A 533 -4.44 3.27 25.80
N THR A 534 -4.20 3.22 24.50
CA THR A 534 -4.11 4.40 23.63
C THR A 534 -5.47 5.10 23.49
N LEU A 535 -6.57 4.36 23.32
CA LEU A 535 -7.93 4.91 23.27
C LEU A 535 -8.35 5.55 24.61
N LYS A 536 -7.99 4.92 25.73
CA LYS A 536 -8.19 5.50 27.07
C LYS A 536 -7.37 6.78 27.26
N HIS A 537 -6.14 6.82 26.79
CA HIS A 537 -5.32 8.03 26.83
C HIS A 537 -5.96 9.16 25.99
N LEU A 538 -6.49 8.86 24.82
CA LEU A 538 -7.19 9.83 23.98
C LEU A 538 -8.44 10.40 24.68
N ARG A 539 -9.20 9.56 25.39
CA ARG A 539 -10.31 9.97 26.28
C ARG A 539 -9.81 10.89 27.40
N ASP A 540 -8.72 10.49 28.08
CA ASP A 540 -8.18 11.21 29.24
C ASP A 540 -7.65 12.61 28.87
N LEU A 541 -7.40 12.88 27.59
CA LEU A 541 -7.12 14.21 27.06
C LEU A 541 -8.37 15.11 26.96
N GLY A 542 -9.55 14.65 27.41
CA GLY A 542 -10.81 15.39 27.38
C GLY A 542 -11.57 15.23 26.04
N ASN A 543 -11.47 14.06 25.42
CA ASN A 543 -12.18 13.72 24.17
C ASN A 543 -13.25 12.64 24.41
N THR A 544 -14.29 12.68 23.61
CA THR A 544 -15.24 11.57 23.52
C THR A 544 -14.75 10.58 22.46
N VAL A 545 -14.58 9.32 22.83
CA VAL A 545 -14.10 8.25 21.93
C VAL A 545 -15.24 7.27 21.71
N LEU A 546 -15.81 7.30 20.52
CA LEU A 546 -16.93 6.44 20.10
C LEU A 546 -16.43 5.36 19.14
N VAL A 547 -16.53 4.10 19.52
CA VAL A 547 -15.94 2.99 18.77
C VAL A 547 -17.02 1.96 18.42
N VAL A 548 -17.11 1.55 17.16
CA VAL A 548 -17.84 0.35 16.75
C VAL A 548 -16.92 -0.82 16.94
N GLU A 549 -17.30 -1.80 17.78
CA GLU A 549 -16.41 -2.92 18.11
C GLU A 549 -17.16 -4.22 18.40
N HIS A 550 -16.39 -5.32 18.20
CA HIS A 550 -16.84 -6.69 18.41
C HIS A 550 -15.92 -7.49 19.34
N ASP A 551 -14.74 -6.97 19.61
CA ASP A 551 -13.73 -7.59 20.48
C ASP A 551 -14.16 -7.50 21.95
N GLU A 552 -14.20 -8.66 22.63
CA GLU A 552 -14.71 -8.75 24.01
C GLU A 552 -13.86 -7.97 25.02
N GLU A 553 -12.53 -7.91 24.84
CA GLU A 553 -11.63 -7.17 25.73
C GLU A 553 -11.85 -5.66 25.57
N THR A 554 -12.03 -5.20 24.35
CA THR A 554 -12.32 -3.79 24.06
C THR A 554 -13.69 -3.37 24.60
N ILE A 555 -14.72 -4.24 24.44
CA ILE A 555 -16.07 -4.02 24.98
C ILE A 555 -16.02 -3.96 26.51
N ALA A 556 -15.33 -4.89 27.16
CA ALA A 556 -15.21 -4.93 28.62
C ALA A 556 -14.42 -3.72 29.17
N ALA A 557 -13.54 -3.14 28.39
CA ALA A 557 -12.72 -2.00 28.78
C ALA A 557 -13.42 -0.63 28.63
N ALA A 558 -14.63 -0.59 28.02
CA ALA A 558 -15.41 0.62 27.78
C ALA A 558 -15.95 1.25 29.08
N ASP A 559 -16.10 2.58 29.09
CA ASP A 559 -16.80 3.29 30.17
C ASP A 559 -18.32 3.19 29.99
N PHE A 560 -18.77 3.12 28.73
CA PHE A 560 -20.19 3.05 28.38
C PHE A 560 -20.36 2.16 27.13
N LEU A 561 -21.35 1.29 27.14
CA LEU A 561 -21.64 0.34 26.10
C LEU A 561 -23.04 0.56 25.55
N VAL A 562 -23.19 0.53 24.22
CA VAL A 562 -24.48 0.57 23.52
C VAL A 562 -24.62 -0.69 22.67
N ASP A 563 -25.59 -1.53 22.96
CA ASP A 563 -25.91 -2.75 22.20
C ASP A 563 -27.06 -2.50 21.24
N VAL A 564 -26.77 -2.62 19.94
CA VAL A 564 -27.72 -2.37 18.84
C VAL A 564 -28.22 -3.71 18.30
N GLY A 565 -29.52 -3.90 18.32
CA GLY A 565 -30.14 -5.18 17.93
C GLY A 565 -31.63 -5.06 17.69
N PRO A 566 -32.42 -6.12 18.10
CA PRO A 566 -31.99 -7.45 18.56
C PRO A 566 -31.46 -8.37 17.45
N GLY A 567 -31.77 -8.06 16.18
CA GLY A 567 -31.36 -8.84 15.00
C GLY A 567 -30.59 -8.03 13.97
N ALA A 568 -30.56 -8.54 12.73
CA ALA A 568 -29.92 -7.89 11.59
C ALA A 568 -30.97 -7.33 10.61
N GLY A 569 -30.62 -6.31 9.83
CA GLY A 569 -31.47 -5.71 8.81
C GLY A 569 -32.79 -5.18 9.39
N VAL A 570 -33.91 -5.65 8.86
CA VAL A 570 -35.27 -5.26 9.32
C VAL A 570 -35.59 -5.69 10.75
N HIS A 571 -34.87 -6.68 11.25
CA HIS A 571 -35.01 -7.18 12.62
C HIS A 571 -34.09 -6.48 13.61
N GLY A 572 -33.23 -5.56 13.13
CA GLY A 572 -32.36 -4.73 13.94
C GLY A 572 -32.86 -3.29 14.10
N GLY A 573 -31.95 -2.39 14.37
CA GLY A 573 -32.21 -0.95 14.41
C GLY A 573 -32.80 -0.42 15.71
N GLU A 574 -32.72 -1.18 16.81
CA GLU A 574 -33.21 -0.79 18.15
C GLU A 574 -32.04 -0.80 19.15
N ILE A 575 -32.09 0.03 20.18
CA ILE A 575 -31.16 -0.06 21.31
C ILE A 575 -31.70 -1.12 22.28
N VAL A 576 -30.99 -2.25 22.39
CA VAL A 576 -31.36 -3.36 23.27
C VAL A 576 -30.91 -3.08 24.72
N ALA A 577 -29.73 -2.51 24.86
CA ALA A 577 -29.13 -2.12 26.13
C ALA A 577 -28.19 -0.93 25.99
N ALA A 578 -28.14 -0.09 27.00
CA ALA A 578 -27.16 1.00 27.10
C ALA A 578 -26.81 1.21 28.58
N GLY A 579 -25.52 1.32 28.89
CA GLY A 579 -25.01 1.46 30.24
C GLY A 579 -23.57 1.04 30.37
N THR A 580 -23.09 0.77 31.55
CA THR A 580 -21.76 0.18 31.77
C THR A 580 -21.73 -1.26 31.22
N PRO A 581 -20.56 -1.81 30.85
CA PRO A 581 -20.44 -3.21 30.42
C PRO A 581 -21.05 -4.21 31.41
N ALA A 582 -20.96 -3.93 32.73
CA ALA A 582 -21.52 -4.76 33.78
C ALA A 582 -23.07 -4.76 33.79
N GLU A 583 -23.68 -3.59 33.54
CA GLU A 583 -25.13 -3.46 33.41
C GLU A 583 -25.65 -4.16 32.16
N VAL A 584 -24.98 -4.03 31.03
CA VAL A 584 -25.35 -4.70 29.78
C VAL A 584 -25.20 -6.22 29.92
N ALA A 585 -24.19 -6.71 30.64
CA ALA A 585 -23.95 -8.13 30.89
C ALA A 585 -25.10 -8.77 31.71
N GLN A 586 -25.82 -7.98 32.52
CA GLN A 586 -26.97 -8.43 33.29
C GLN A 586 -28.29 -8.44 32.50
N ASN A 587 -28.31 -7.81 31.31
CA ASN A 587 -29.52 -7.73 30.50
C ASN A 587 -29.71 -9.02 29.66
N PRO A 588 -30.71 -9.89 29.94
CA PRO A 588 -30.90 -11.14 29.22
C PRO A 588 -31.36 -10.94 27.77
N ALA A 589 -31.88 -9.77 27.41
CA ALA A 589 -32.29 -9.45 26.05
C ALA A 589 -31.09 -9.12 25.17
N SER A 590 -29.96 -8.70 25.76
CA SER A 590 -28.71 -8.39 25.05
C SER A 590 -27.97 -9.67 24.69
N ILE A 591 -27.79 -9.90 23.39
CA ILE A 591 -26.94 -11.01 22.91
C ILE A 591 -25.49 -10.78 23.36
N THR A 592 -24.97 -9.57 23.20
CA THR A 592 -23.65 -9.18 23.70
C THR A 592 -23.51 -9.42 25.19
N GLY A 593 -24.55 -9.03 25.98
CA GLY A 593 -24.58 -9.24 27.43
C GLY A 593 -24.49 -10.72 27.83
N ARG A 594 -25.12 -11.61 27.08
CA ARG A 594 -25.07 -13.07 27.33
C ARG A 594 -23.68 -13.65 27.10
N TYR A 595 -22.90 -13.13 26.10
CA TYR A 595 -21.52 -13.51 25.88
C TYR A 595 -20.59 -12.92 26.96
N LEU A 596 -20.74 -11.65 27.30
CA LEU A 596 -19.96 -10.99 28.36
C LEU A 596 -20.16 -11.63 29.76
N SER A 597 -21.39 -12.10 30.07
CA SER A 597 -21.66 -12.79 31.32
C SER A 597 -21.22 -14.25 31.32
N GLY A 598 -20.81 -14.79 30.17
CA GLY A 598 -20.49 -16.22 30.00
C GLY A 598 -21.72 -17.15 29.96
N ALA A 599 -22.96 -16.60 29.94
CA ALA A 599 -24.17 -17.38 29.76
C ALA A 599 -24.24 -18.11 28.39
N GLU A 600 -23.67 -17.45 27.36
CA GLU A 600 -23.37 -18.06 26.06
C GLU A 600 -21.89 -18.05 25.83
N LYS A 601 -21.35 -19.13 25.23
CA LYS A 601 -19.92 -19.23 24.84
C LYS A 601 -19.72 -20.18 23.68
N ILE A 602 -18.67 -20.02 22.94
CA ILE A 602 -18.23 -21.00 21.94
C ILE A 602 -17.46 -22.09 22.68
N SER A 603 -17.95 -23.34 22.59
CA SER A 603 -17.37 -24.48 23.31
C SER A 603 -16.10 -24.97 22.64
N VAL A 604 -15.09 -25.33 23.42
CA VAL A 604 -13.92 -26.08 22.94
C VAL A 604 -14.39 -27.46 22.43
N PRO A 605 -13.94 -27.91 21.24
CA PRO A 605 -14.30 -29.24 20.75
C PRO A 605 -13.84 -30.35 21.68
N LYS A 606 -14.74 -31.23 22.04
CA LYS A 606 -14.43 -32.40 22.93
C LYS A 606 -13.40 -33.35 22.30
N LYS A 607 -13.32 -33.40 20.99
CA LYS A 607 -12.39 -34.24 20.23
C LYS A 607 -11.94 -33.47 18.99
N ARG A 608 -10.64 -33.37 18.78
CA ARG A 608 -10.04 -32.81 17.61
C ARG A 608 -9.84 -33.88 16.54
N ARG A 609 -9.81 -33.50 15.25
CA ARG A 609 -9.48 -34.43 14.17
C ARG A 609 -8.02 -34.86 14.27
N ALA A 610 -7.78 -36.14 14.00
CA ALA A 610 -6.43 -36.68 14.03
C ALA A 610 -5.64 -36.20 12.81
N VAL A 611 -4.39 -35.78 13.04
CA VAL A 611 -3.45 -35.42 11.99
C VAL A 611 -2.82 -36.70 11.41
N GLU A 612 -3.00 -36.90 10.11
CA GLU A 612 -2.37 -38.03 9.39
C GLU A 612 -0.94 -37.62 8.95
N LYS A 613 0.08 -38.41 9.39
CA LYS A 613 1.51 -38.04 9.16
C LYS A 613 1.89 -37.91 7.69
N ASP A 614 1.27 -38.69 6.81
CA ASP A 614 1.58 -38.75 5.39
C ASP A 614 0.73 -37.78 4.55
N ARG A 615 -0.32 -37.22 5.14
CA ARG A 615 -1.25 -36.32 4.48
C ARG A 615 -0.96 -34.88 4.86
N LYS A 616 0.06 -34.30 4.21
CA LYS A 616 0.52 -32.94 4.49
C LYS A 616 1.02 -32.21 3.26
N LEU A 617 0.92 -30.89 3.31
CA LEU A 617 1.59 -29.96 2.41
C LEU A 617 2.83 -29.42 3.14
N VAL A 618 4.00 -29.42 2.49
CA VAL A 618 5.25 -28.96 3.13
C VAL A 618 5.86 -27.85 2.28
N VAL A 619 5.97 -26.67 2.87
CA VAL A 619 6.72 -25.55 2.28
C VAL A 619 8.17 -25.67 2.73
N ARG A 620 9.10 -25.61 1.78
CA ARG A 620 10.55 -25.71 2.04
C ARG A 620 11.22 -24.38 1.72
N GLY A 621 12.09 -23.92 2.62
CA GLY A 621 12.96 -22.79 2.39
C GLY A 621 12.22 -21.47 2.15
N ALA A 622 11.15 -21.19 2.87
CA ALA A 622 10.41 -19.95 2.73
C ALA A 622 11.24 -18.75 3.23
N LYS A 623 11.53 -17.79 2.34
CA LYS A 623 12.43 -16.64 2.61
C LYS A 623 11.93 -15.31 2.07
N GLU A 624 10.68 -15.24 1.62
CA GLU A 624 10.06 -13.99 1.17
C GLU A 624 9.87 -13.01 2.34
N ASN A 625 10.08 -11.72 2.09
CA ASN A 625 9.96 -10.63 3.06
C ASN A 625 10.78 -10.88 4.34
N ASN A 626 10.12 -11.02 5.50
CA ASN A 626 10.79 -11.23 6.78
C ASN A 626 10.99 -12.71 7.16
N LEU A 627 10.55 -13.66 6.33
CA LEU A 627 10.71 -15.10 6.62
C LEU A 627 12.17 -15.53 6.64
N LYS A 628 12.55 -16.32 7.65
CA LYS A 628 13.94 -16.68 7.97
C LYS A 628 14.35 -18.04 7.41
N ASN A 629 14.06 -18.30 6.12
CA ASN A 629 14.36 -19.57 5.45
C ASN A 629 13.75 -20.77 6.20
N ILE A 630 12.44 -20.72 6.43
CA ILE A 630 11.74 -21.69 7.27
C ILE A 630 11.12 -22.83 6.46
N ASP A 631 11.04 -24.01 7.07
CA ASP A 631 10.25 -25.14 6.62
C ASP A 631 8.96 -25.22 7.43
N VAL A 632 7.81 -25.35 6.75
CA VAL A 632 6.50 -25.38 7.42
C VAL A 632 5.64 -26.52 6.90
N GLU A 633 5.09 -27.32 7.81
CA GLU A 633 4.19 -28.43 7.51
C GLU A 633 2.74 -28.06 7.80
N PHE A 634 1.88 -28.18 6.80
CA PHE A 634 0.44 -28.00 6.92
C PHE A 634 -0.25 -29.37 6.80
N PRO A 635 -0.81 -29.92 7.88
CA PRO A 635 -1.59 -31.13 7.81
C PRO A 635 -2.86 -30.94 6.98
N LEU A 636 -3.22 -31.94 6.17
CA LEU A 636 -4.38 -31.92 5.31
C LEU A 636 -5.56 -32.71 5.94
N GLY A 637 -6.80 -32.35 5.58
CA GLY A 637 -8.02 -32.96 6.11
C GLY A 637 -8.40 -32.45 7.50
N VAL A 638 -7.78 -31.37 7.96
CA VAL A 638 -8.01 -30.74 9.27
C VAL A 638 -8.13 -29.22 9.10
N MET A 639 -8.59 -28.55 10.17
CA MET A 639 -8.61 -27.08 10.27
C MET A 639 -7.31 -26.58 10.91
N THR A 640 -6.39 -26.09 10.07
CA THR A 640 -5.11 -25.52 10.50
C THR A 640 -5.22 -24.01 10.60
N LEU A 641 -4.86 -23.44 11.76
CA LEU A 641 -4.77 -21.99 11.93
C LEU A 641 -3.32 -21.52 11.95
N VAL A 642 -3.07 -20.38 11.29
CA VAL A 642 -1.80 -19.67 11.33
C VAL A 642 -1.97 -18.44 12.19
N THR A 643 -1.30 -18.44 13.35
CA THR A 643 -1.44 -17.42 14.41
C THR A 643 -0.14 -16.66 14.62
N GLY A 644 -0.13 -15.69 15.53
CA GLY A 644 1.06 -14.94 15.93
C GLY A 644 0.84 -13.43 15.85
N VAL A 645 1.80 -12.68 16.37
CA VAL A 645 1.72 -11.20 16.45
C VAL A 645 1.61 -10.54 15.07
N SER A 646 1.16 -9.28 15.05
CA SER A 646 1.09 -8.50 13.81
C SER A 646 2.49 -8.36 13.18
N GLY A 647 2.58 -8.51 11.85
CA GLY A 647 3.89 -8.45 11.15
C GLY A 647 4.80 -9.67 11.32
N SER A 648 4.36 -10.78 11.95
CA SER A 648 5.19 -11.99 12.14
C SER A 648 5.45 -12.81 10.87
N GLY A 649 4.83 -12.48 9.72
CA GLY A 649 5.03 -13.15 8.44
C GLY A 649 3.92 -14.13 8.04
N LYS A 650 2.77 -14.16 8.75
CA LYS A 650 1.61 -15.04 8.46
C LYS A 650 1.12 -14.91 7.02
N SER A 651 0.78 -13.70 6.60
CA SER A 651 0.25 -13.43 5.26
C SER A 651 1.30 -13.72 4.18
N THR A 652 2.57 -13.44 4.43
CA THR A 652 3.66 -13.80 3.52
C THR A 652 3.75 -15.30 3.32
N LEU A 653 3.68 -16.10 4.38
CA LEU A 653 3.71 -17.56 4.28
C LEU A 653 2.47 -18.11 3.57
N VAL A 654 1.28 -17.68 4.01
CA VAL A 654 0.01 -18.28 3.55
C VAL A 654 -0.44 -17.69 2.21
N ASN A 655 -0.45 -16.36 2.05
CA ASN A 655 -0.99 -15.72 0.85
C ASN A 655 0.08 -15.61 -0.24
N ASP A 656 1.28 -15.06 0.07
CA ASP A 656 2.28 -14.77 -0.95
C ASP A 656 2.96 -16.06 -1.44
N ILE A 657 3.18 -17.06 -0.58
CA ILE A 657 3.82 -18.32 -0.95
C ILE A 657 2.78 -19.41 -1.25
N VAL A 658 2.03 -19.88 -0.24
CA VAL A 658 1.18 -21.08 -0.39
C VAL A 658 0.03 -20.83 -1.37
N ALA A 659 -0.75 -19.77 -1.19
CA ALA A 659 -1.91 -19.47 -2.03
C ALA A 659 -1.51 -19.20 -3.48
N ASN A 660 -0.47 -18.38 -3.70
CA ASN A 660 -0.02 -18.05 -5.06
C ASN A 660 0.55 -19.26 -5.78
N GLU A 661 1.39 -20.08 -5.13
CA GLU A 661 1.98 -21.26 -5.75
C GLU A 661 0.93 -22.33 -6.07
N LEU A 662 0.01 -22.61 -5.17
CA LEU A 662 -1.07 -23.56 -5.40
C LEU A 662 -2.02 -23.08 -6.51
N THR A 663 -2.33 -21.79 -6.55
CA THR A 663 -3.17 -21.22 -7.60
C THR A 663 -2.48 -21.29 -8.96
N ALA A 664 -1.17 -21.03 -9.02
CA ALA A 664 -0.38 -21.20 -10.24
C ALA A 664 -0.37 -22.65 -10.73
N ARG A 665 -0.14 -23.62 -9.84
CA ARG A 665 -0.01 -25.04 -10.20
C ARG A 665 -1.37 -25.70 -10.51
N LEU A 666 -2.38 -25.49 -9.67
CA LEU A 666 -3.67 -26.19 -9.79
C LEU A 666 -4.62 -25.50 -10.77
N HIS A 667 -4.58 -24.18 -10.85
CA HIS A 667 -5.50 -23.40 -11.71
C HIS A 667 -4.83 -22.77 -12.93
N ARG A 668 -3.52 -23.00 -13.14
CA ARG A 668 -2.73 -22.40 -14.23
C ARG A 668 -2.83 -20.87 -14.24
N ALA A 669 -3.02 -20.26 -13.10
CA ALA A 669 -3.05 -18.81 -12.96
C ALA A 669 -1.65 -18.22 -13.15
N GLN A 670 -1.59 -16.97 -13.59
CA GLN A 670 -0.32 -16.25 -13.78
C GLN A 670 0.11 -15.52 -12.49
N THR A 671 -0.14 -16.14 -11.32
CA THR A 671 0.35 -15.64 -10.04
C THR A 671 1.80 -16.06 -9.84
N VAL A 672 2.53 -15.25 -9.10
CA VAL A 672 3.92 -15.51 -8.73
C VAL A 672 3.95 -15.72 -7.23
N SER A 673 4.50 -16.84 -6.83
CA SER A 673 4.74 -17.12 -5.43
C SER A 673 5.93 -16.32 -4.90
N GLY A 674 5.90 -16.00 -3.62
CA GLY A 674 7.04 -15.44 -2.91
C GLY A 674 8.24 -16.40 -2.90
N ASP A 675 9.40 -15.92 -2.51
CA ASP A 675 10.66 -16.64 -2.58
C ASP A 675 10.69 -17.83 -1.60
N HIS A 676 10.80 -19.04 -2.17
CA HIS A 676 10.88 -20.32 -1.46
C HIS A 676 11.54 -21.37 -2.33
N ASP A 677 12.02 -22.47 -1.76
CA ASP A 677 12.69 -23.50 -2.54
C ASP A 677 11.67 -24.40 -3.29
N ARG A 678 10.68 -24.96 -2.60
CA ARG A 678 9.62 -25.79 -3.19
C ARG A 678 8.46 -26.04 -2.22
N ILE A 679 7.33 -26.49 -2.79
CA ILE A 679 6.19 -27.02 -2.03
C ILE A 679 5.96 -28.46 -2.40
N ASP A 680 6.05 -29.36 -1.40
CA ASP A 680 5.79 -30.78 -1.50
C ASP A 680 4.33 -31.12 -1.13
N GLY A 681 3.78 -32.22 -1.63
CA GLY A 681 2.43 -32.70 -1.26
C GLY A 681 1.28 -32.16 -2.13
N VAL A 682 1.54 -31.27 -3.09
CA VAL A 682 0.50 -30.64 -3.95
C VAL A 682 -0.37 -31.65 -4.70
N LYS A 683 0.17 -32.82 -5.04
CA LYS A 683 -0.58 -33.88 -5.75
C LYS A 683 -1.76 -34.48 -4.93
N GLN A 684 -1.79 -34.23 -3.62
CA GLN A 684 -2.88 -34.67 -2.74
C GLN A 684 -4.12 -33.76 -2.81
N LEU A 685 -3.98 -32.62 -3.50
CA LEU A 685 -5.03 -31.62 -3.68
C LEU A 685 -5.47 -31.57 -5.15
N ASP A 686 -6.76 -31.40 -5.37
CA ASP A 686 -7.35 -31.17 -6.69
C ASP A 686 -7.66 -29.69 -6.94
N LYS A 687 -7.87 -28.91 -5.88
CA LYS A 687 -8.27 -27.50 -5.96
C LYS A 687 -7.78 -26.72 -4.74
N ALA A 688 -7.38 -25.48 -4.96
CA ALA A 688 -7.13 -24.50 -3.90
C ALA A 688 -8.07 -23.29 -4.08
N ILE A 689 -8.76 -22.89 -3.02
CA ILE A 689 -9.71 -21.77 -3.03
C ILE A 689 -9.25 -20.76 -2.01
N VAL A 690 -8.93 -19.54 -2.49
CA VAL A 690 -8.54 -18.42 -1.64
C VAL A 690 -9.76 -17.54 -1.41
N ILE A 691 -10.09 -17.30 -0.15
CA ILE A 691 -11.22 -16.49 0.30
C ILE A 691 -10.65 -15.32 1.12
N ASP A 692 -10.41 -14.22 0.46
CA ASP A 692 -9.89 -12.96 1.02
C ASP A 692 -10.99 -11.92 1.19
N GLN A 693 -10.67 -10.79 1.81
CA GLN A 693 -11.56 -9.66 2.05
C GLN A 693 -11.77 -8.76 0.82
N SER A 694 -11.19 -9.08 -0.33
CA SER A 694 -11.35 -8.28 -1.55
C SER A 694 -12.82 -8.27 -2.01
N ALA A 695 -13.25 -7.15 -2.60
CA ALA A 695 -14.61 -6.99 -3.08
C ALA A 695 -14.98 -8.08 -4.12
N ILE A 696 -16.23 -8.57 -4.08
CA ILE A 696 -16.78 -9.55 -5.03
C ILE A 696 -16.94 -9.00 -6.46
N GLY A 697 -16.65 -7.74 -6.67
CA GLY A 697 -16.63 -7.07 -7.97
C GLY A 697 -16.28 -5.60 -7.83
N ARG A 698 -15.82 -5.01 -8.94
CA ARG A 698 -15.34 -3.62 -9.01
C ARG A 698 -16.38 -2.64 -9.55
N THR A 699 -17.55 -3.11 -9.94
CA THR A 699 -18.59 -2.30 -10.56
C THR A 699 -19.91 -2.44 -9.81
N PRO A 700 -20.81 -1.45 -9.87
CA PRO A 700 -22.15 -1.54 -9.27
C PRO A 700 -23.02 -2.67 -9.81
N ARG A 701 -22.65 -3.27 -10.95
CA ARG A 701 -23.35 -4.42 -11.55
C ARG A 701 -23.09 -5.73 -10.82
N SER A 702 -21.95 -5.86 -10.16
CA SER A 702 -21.65 -7.02 -9.34
C SER A 702 -22.50 -6.98 -8.08
N ASN A 703 -23.17 -8.07 -7.75
CA ASN A 703 -24.01 -8.21 -6.57
C ASN A 703 -24.05 -9.67 -6.09
N PRO A 704 -24.60 -9.99 -4.91
CA PRO A 704 -24.68 -11.34 -4.38
C PRO A 704 -25.34 -12.34 -5.33
N ALA A 705 -26.45 -11.93 -5.98
CA ALA A 705 -27.19 -12.80 -6.89
C ALA A 705 -26.36 -13.19 -8.13
N THR A 706 -25.56 -12.27 -8.67
CA THR A 706 -24.69 -12.56 -9.83
C THR A 706 -23.48 -13.37 -9.44
N TYR A 707 -22.87 -13.07 -8.29
CA TYR A 707 -21.64 -13.73 -7.84
C TYR A 707 -21.88 -15.21 -7.48
N THR A 708 -22.94 -15.51 -6.76
CA THR A 708 -23.31 -16.90 -6.40
C THR A 708 -23.95 -17.66 -7.56
N GLY A 709 -24.24 -16.96 -8.66
CA GLY A 709 -24.86 -17.55 -9.86
C GLY A 709 -26.34 -17.90 -9.67
N VAL A 710 -26.99 -17.49 -8.60
CA VAL A 710 -28.44 -17.70 -8.41
C VAL A 710 -29.24 -16.87 -9.42
N PHE A 711 -28.71 -15.73 -9.84
CA PHE A 711 -29.39 -14.85 -10.78
C PHE A 711 -29.60 -15.47 -12.18
N THR A 712 -28.73 -16.40 -12.60
CA THR A 712 -28.95 -17.14 -13.85
C THR A 712 -30.23 -17.96 -13.82
N GLN A 713 -30.48 -18.68 -12.72
CA GLN A 713 -31.67 -19.48 -12.53
C GLN A 713 -32.94 -18.62 -12.38
N ILE A 714 -32.80 -17.46 -11.71
CA ILE A 714 -33.91 -16.49 -11.62
C ILE A 714 -34.29 -15.98 -13.02
N ARG A 715 -33.32 -15.62 -13.87
CA ARG A 715 -33.57 -15.16 -15.24
C ARG A 715 -34.22 -16.23 -16.12
N GLU A 716 -33.80 -17.47 -15.97
CA GLU A 716 -34.42 -18.61 -16.65
C GLU A 716 -35.85 -18.82 -16.21
N LEU A 717 -36.15 -18.67 -14.92
CA LEU A 717 -37.49 -18.75 -14.39
C LEU A 717 -38.40 -17.64 -15.00
N PHE A 718 -37.93 -16.41 -15.05
CA PHE A 718 -38.69 -15.32 -15.67
C PHE A 718 -38.89 -15.53 -17.18
N ALA A 719 -37.91 -16.06 -17.89
CA ALA A 719 -38.03 -16.40 -19.32
C ALA A 719 -39.08 -17.49 -19.57
N ASN A 720 -39.27 -18.39 -18.63
CA ASN A 720 -40.24 -19.47 -18.73
C ASN A 720 -41.67 -19.10 -18.31
N THR A 721 -41.90 -17.85 -17.91
CA THR A 721 -43.27 -17.38 -17.60
C THR A 721 -44.15 -17.36 -18.88
N PRO A 722 -45.43 -17.60 -18.82
CA PRO A 722 -46.35 -17.60 -19.96
C PRO A 722 -46.23 -16.29 -20.76
N GLU A 723 -46.20 -15.16 -20.08
CA GLU A 723 -46.14 -13.86 -20.69
C GLU A 723 -44.80 -13.58 -21.42
N ALA A 724 -43.69 -14.01 -20.83
CA ALA A 724 -42.38 -13.93 -21.49
C ALA A 724 -42.32 -14.81 -22.76
N ASN A 725 -42.87 -16.01 -22.69
CA ASN A 725 -42.92 -16.93 -23.82
C ASN A 725 -43.78 -16.36 -24.97
N ILE A 726 -44.94 -15.76 -24.66
CA ILE A 726 -45.80 -15.10 -25.66
C ILE A 726 -45.05 -13.98 -26.36
N ARG A 727 -44.25 -13.20 -25.64
CA ARG A 727 -43.44 -12.08 -26.18
C ARG A 727 -42.10 -12.54 -26.79
N GLY A 728 -41.77 -13.84 -26.74
CA GLY A 728 -40.51 -14.40 -27.24
C GLY A 728 -39.26 -13.95 -26.43
N TYR A 729 -39.45 -13.59 -25.18
CA TYR A 729 -38.36 -13.13 -24.31
C TYR A 729 -37.54 -14.30 -23.79
N LYS A 730 -36.23 -14.28 -24.05
CA LYS A 730 -35.25 -15.25 -23.53
C LYS A 730 -34.60 -14.72 -22.28
N ALA A 731 -33.85 -15.56 -21.55
CA ALA A 731 -33.14 -15.23 -20.31
C ALA A 731 -32.21 -13.98 -20.43
N GLY A 732 -31.70 -13.70 -21.65
CA GLY A 732 -30.92 -12.48 -21.92
C GLY A 732 -31.71 -11.18 -21.71
N ARG A 733 -33.06 -11.18 -21.96
CA ARG A 733 -33.92 -10.03 -21.72
C ARG A 733 -33.99 -9.59 -20.26
N PHE A 734 -33.82 -10.53 -19.37
CA PHE A 734 -33.82 -10.33 -17.91
C PHE A 734 -32.42 -10.11 -17.33
N SER A 735 -31.43 -9.75 -18.18
CA SER A 735 -30.09 -9.39 -17.76
C SER A 735 -29.87 -7.89 -17.81
N PHE A 736 -29.49 -7.28 -16.72
CA PHE A 736 -29.09 -5.86 -16.69
C PHE A 736 -27.70 -5.60 -17.31
N ASN A 737 -26.96 -6.64 -17.70
CA ASN A 737 -25.64 -6.53 -18.35
C ASN A 737 -25.75 -6.53 -19.90
N VAL A 738 -26.88 -6.95 -20.46
CA VAL A 738 -27.07 -7.17 -21.89
C VAL A 738 -28.03 -6.14 -22.45
N LYS A 739 -27.75 -5.61 -23.66
CA LYS A 739 -28.68 -4.73 -24.38
C LYS A 739 -30.01 -5.44 -24.61
N GLY A 740 -31.07 -4.65 -24.58
CA GLY A 740 -32.45 -5.10 -24.87
C GLY A 740 -33.36 -5.23 -23.64
N GLY A 741 -32.82 -5.58 -22.47
CA GLY A 741 -33.57 -5.61 -21.19
C GLY A 741 -33.16 -4.57 -20.17
N ARG A 742 -31.94 -4.06 -20.27
CA ARG A 742 -31.41 -3.06 -19.35
C ARG A 742 -31.88 -1.64 -19.66
N CYS A 743 -31.85 -0.78 -18.67
CA CYS A 743 -31.94 0.66 -18.88
C CYS A 743 -30.69 1.13 -19.66
N GLU A 744 -30.89 1.77 -20.81
CA GLU A 744 -29.75 2.20 -21.63
C GLU A 744 -29.10 3.48 -21.11
N ASN A 745 -29.81 4.32 -20.34
CA ASN A 745 -29.23 5.53 -19.72
C ASN A 745 -28.13 5.20 -18.73
N CYS A 746 -28.41 4.37 -17.72
CA CYS A 746 -27.40 3.89 -16.75
C CYS A 746 -26.71 2.59 -17.20
N GLN A 747 -27.01 2.06 -18.37
CA GLN A 747 -26.49 0.81 -18.91
C GLN A 747 -26.60 -0.41 -17.94
N GLY A 748 -27.61 -0.38 -17.04
CA GLY A 748 -27.88 -1.42 -16.07
C GLY A 748 -27.19 -1.22 -14.72
N ASP A 749 -26.45 -0.13 -14.50
CA ASP A 749 -25.82 0.17 -13.20
C ASP A 749 -26.85 0.60 -12.13
N GLY A 750 -27.99 1.16 -12.54
CA GLY A 750 -29.01 1.74 -11.66
C GLY A 750 -28.64 3.13 -11.15
N VAL A 751 -27.37 3.49 -11.26
CA VAL A 751 -26.80 4.79 -10.86
C VAL A 751 -25.96 5.38 -11.99
N ILE A 752 -25.80 6.68 -11.98
CA ILE A 752 -24.93 7.42 -12.91
C ILE A 752 -23.73 7.93 -12.09
N LYS A 753 -22.54 7.61 -12.56
CA LYS A 753 -21.29 8.09 -11.99
C LYS A 753 -20.99 9.50 -12.52
N ILE A 754 -20.80 10.45 -11.63
CA ILE A 754 -20.30 11.77 -11.95
C ILE A 754 -18.84 11.82 -11.52
N GLU A 755 -17.94 11.87 -12.50
CA GLU A 755 -16.50 11.96 -12.23
C GLU A 755 -16.13 13.38 -11.84
N MET A 756 -15.48 13.52 -10.70
CA MET A 756 -14.98 14.78 -10.19
C MET A 756 -13.45 14.78 -10.17
N HIS A 757 -12.81 15.68 -10.89
CA HIS A 757 -11.34 15.69 -11.06
C HIS A 757 -10.55 15.82 -9.76
N PHE A 758 -11.09 16.43 -8.71
CA PHE A 758 -10.39 16.69 -7.44
C PHE A 758 -11.13 16.16 -6.19
N LEU A 759 -12.31 15.57 -6.37
CA LEU A 759 -13.15 15.01 -5.30
C LEU A 759 -13.48 13.55 -5.60
N PRO A 760 -13.90 12.77 -4.60
CA PRO A 760 -14.42 11.43 -4.85
C PRO A 760 -15.58 11.45 -5.83
N ASP A 761 -15.65 10.43 -6.68
CA ASP A 761 -16.76 10.27 -7.63
C ASP A 761 -18.11 10.20 -6.91
N VAL A 762 -19.10 10.91 -7.41
CA VAL A 762 -20.46 10.91 -6.87
C VAL A 762 -21.33 9.98 -7.70
N TYR A 763 -22.10 9.14 -7.03
CA TYR A 763 -23.06 8.24 -7.66
C TYR A 763 -24.48 8.73 -7.36
N ILE A 764 -25.21 9.13 -8.40
CA ILE A 764 -26.61 9.52 -8.29
C ILE A 764 -27.53 8.45 -8.89
N GLN A 765 -28.72 8.30 -8.32
CA GLN A 765 -29.71 7.38 -8.83
C GLN A 765 -30.08 7.75 -10.27
N CYS A 766 -30.20 6.77 -11.16
CA CYS A 766 -30.56 7.00 -12.54
C CYS A 766 -31.98 7.61 -12.64
N PRO A 767 -32.13 8.78 -13.26
CA PRO A 767 -33.44 9.49 -13.32
C PRO A 767 -34.48 8.76 -14.20
N GLU A 768 -34.07 7.87 -15.11
CA GLU A 768 -34.93 7.12 -15.98
C GLU A 768 -35.49 5.85 -15.36
N CYS A 769 -34.61 5.00 -14.81
CA CYS A 769 -35.03 3.74 -14.24
C CYS A 769 -35.21 3.78 -12.69
N HIS A 770 -34.90 4.89 -12.04
CA HIS A 770 -35.01 5.08 -10.58
C HIS A 770 -34.40 3.93 -9.80
N GLY A 771 -33.17 3.53 -10.18
CA GLY A 771 -32.42 2.44 -9.55
C GLY A 771 -32.82 1.04 -10.00
N LYS A 772 -33.90 0.84 -10.75
CA LYS A 772 -34.43 -0.48 -11.12
C LYS A 772 -33.57 -1.24 -12.13
N ARG A 773 -32.61 -0.61 -12.79
CA ARG A 773 -31.62 -1.20 -13.72
C ARG A 773 -32.19 -1.69 -15.07
N TYR A 774 -33.49 -1.86 -15.23
CA TYR A 774 -34.18 -2.43 -16.38
C TYR A 774 -34.99 -1.39 -17.13
N ASN A 775 -35.28 -1.71 -18.39
CA ASN A 775 -36.27 -0.96 -19.17
C ASN A 775 -37.70 -1.37 -18.80
N ARG A 776 -38.69 -0.58 -19.19
CA ARG A 776 -40.10 -0.75 -18.86
C ARG A 776 -40.63 -2.13 -19.27
N GLU A 777 -40.28 -2.56 -20.49
CA GLU A 777 -40.79 -3.82 -21.06
C GLU A 777 -40.34 -5.07 -20.26
N ALA A 778 -39.09 -5.09 -19.77
CA ALA A 778 -38.63 -6.19 -18.93
C ALA A 778 -39.31 -6.21 -17.53
N LEU A 779 -39.68 -5.02 -17.03
CA LEU A 779 -40.39 -4.86 -15.74
C LEU A 779 -41.88 -5.24 -15.78
N GLU A 780 -42.49 -5.28 -16.96
CA GLU A 780 -43.89 -5.72 -17.12
C GLU A 780 -44.05 -7.22 -16.83
N ILE A 781 -43.01 -8.03 -17.09
CA ILE A 781 -43.05 -9.47 -16.80
C ILE A 781 -42.94 -9.72 -15.33
N LYS A 782 -43.92 -10.45 -14.76
CA LYS A 782 -43.99 -10.73 -13.35
C LYS A 782 -44.02 -12.24 -13.06
N TYR A 783 -43.37 -12.63 -11.98
CA TYR A 783 -43.44 -13.95 -11.41
C TYR A 783 -44.04 -13.84 -9.99
N LYS A 784 -45.16 -14.52 -9.69
CA LYS A 784 -45.91 -14.34 -8.44
C LYS A 784 -46.15 -12.86 -8.06
N GLY A 785 -46.48 -12.03 -9.04
CA GLY A 785 -46.75 -10.60 -8.87
C GLY A 785 -45.53 -9.68 -8.73
N LYS A 786 -44.30 -10.19 -8.73
CA LYS A 786 -43.06 -9.44 -8.57
C LYS A 786 -42.32 -9.34 -9.90
N ALA A 787 -41.84 -8.15 -10.25
CA ALA A 787 -40.92 -7.93 -11.37
C ALA A 787 -39.50 -8.37 -11.01
N ILE A 788 -38.64 -8.54 -11.99
CA ILE A 788 -37.24 -8.96 -11.74
C ILE A 788 -36.44 -7.94 -10.91
N SER A 789 -36.75 -6.64 -11.01
CA SER A 789 -36.18 -5.61 -10.13
C SER A 789 -36.60 -5.80 -8.67
N ASP A 790 -37.85 -6.18 -8.42
CA ASP A 790 -38.37 -6.38 -7.08
C ASP A 790 -37.67 -7.57 -6.39
N ILE A 791 -37.30 -8.59 -7.17
CA ILE A 791 -36.48 -9.71 -6.66
C ILE A 791 -35.08 -9.24 -6.25
N LEU A 792 -34.46 -8.33 -7.02
CA LEU A 792 -33.15 -7.78 -6.63
C LEU A 792 -33.21 -6.91 -5.36
N GLU A 793 -34.35 -6.31 -5.07
CA GLU A 793 -34.58 -5.52 -3.86
C GLU A 793 -34.93 -6.38 -2.62
N MET A 794 -35.29 -7.65 -2.83
CA MET A 794 -35.54 -8.57 -1.70
C MET A 794 -34.25 -8.84 -0.94
N THR A 795 -34.37 -8.97 0.38
CA THR A 795 -33.31 -9.56 1.20
C THR A 795 -33.18 -11.05 0.88
N VAL A 796 -32.05 -11.64 1.19
CA VAL A 796 -31.81 -13.08 1.02
C VAL A 796 -32.85 -13.88 1.77
N GLU A 797 -33.21 -13.48 2.99
CA GLU A 797 -34.26 -14.13 3.83
C GLU A 797 -35.64 -14.13 3.13
N GLN A 798 -36.08 -12.96 2.66
CA GLN A 798 -37.33 -12.83 1.89
C GLN A 798 -37.30 -13.66 0.61
N ALA A 799 -36.16 -13.70 -0.06
CA ALA A 799 -36.01 -14.49 -1.28
C ALA A 799 -35.99 -16.00 -1.00
N CYS A 800 -35.48 -16.47 0.14
CA CYS A 800 -35.62 -17.88 0.57
C CYS A 800 -37.08 -18.29 0.70
N GLU A 801 -37.89 -17.46 1.35
CA GLU A 801 -39.32 -17.72 1.50
C GLU A 801 -40.04 -17.69 0.14
N PHE A 802 -39.74 -16.68 -0.70
CA PHE A 802 -40.40 -16.52 -2.00
C PHE A 802 -40.12 -17.68 -2.97
N PHE A 803 -38.89 -18.22 -2.94
CA PHE A 803 -38.44 -19.29 -3.83
C PHE A 803 -38.39 -20.67 -3.19
N THR A 804 -39.02 -20.90 -2.03
CA THR A 804 -39.02 -22.18 -1.29
C THR A 804 -39.30 -23.39 -2.18
N ASN A 805 -40.25 -23.27 -3.11
CA ASN A 805 -40.67 -24.36 -4.01
C ASN A 805 -39.77 -24.56 -5.24
N ILE A 806 -38.63 -23.84 -5.33
CA ILE A 806 -37.71 -23.94 -6.48
C ILE A 806 -36.33 -24.36 -5.98
N PRO A 807 -36.04 -25.68 -5.87
CA PRO A 807 -34.85 -26.19 -5.23
C PRO A 807 -33.53 -25.66 -5.81
N ALA A 808 -33.50 -25.37 -7.11
CA ALA A 808 -32.31 -24.84 -7.78
C ALA A 808 -31.93 -23.42 -7.32
N ILE A 809 -32.91 -22.61 -6.91
CA ILE A 809 -32.73 -21.26 -6.38
C ILE A 809 -32.59 -21.30 -4.85
N SER A 810 -33.52 -22.00 -4.18
CA SER A 810 -33.63 -22.11 -2.72
C SER A 810 -32.32 -22.53 -2.06
N ARG A 811 -31.69 -23.63 -2.53
CA ARG A 811 -30.41 -24.12 -2.01
C ARG A 811 -29.29 -23.05 -2.00
N LYS A 812 -29.17 -22.25 -3.05
CA LYS A 812 -28.15 -21.20 -3.13
C LYS A 812 -28.45 -20.04 -2.19
N LEU A 813 -29.73 -19.69 -2.06
CA LEU A 813 -30.15 -18.65 -1.15
C LEU A 813 -29.99 -19.08 0.31
N GLU A 814 -30.34 -20.32 0.63
CA GLU A 814 -30.13 -20.93 1.94
C GLU A 814 -28.66 -20.88 2.35
N THR A 815 -27.74 -21.20 1.44
CA THR A 815 -26.30 -21.09 1.71
C THR A 815 -25.86 -19.66 2.05
N ILE A 816 -26.43 -18.64 1.38
CA ILE A 816 -26.13 -17.23 1.71
C ILE A 816 -26.73 -16.86 3.07
N ASN A 817 -27.90 -17.38 3.39
CA ASN A 817 -28.55 -17.15 4.68
C ASN A 817 -27.79 -17.83 5.82
N GLU A 818 -27.32 -19.06 5.62
CA GLU A 818 -26.53 -19.81 6.60
C GLU A 818 -25.25 -19.09 7.02
N VAL A 819 -24.56 -18.42 6.09
CA VAL A 819 -23.37 -17.62 6.41
C VAL A 819 -23.70 -16.30 7.13
N GLY A 820 -24.95 -16.09 7.55
CA GLY A 820 -25.39 -14.93 8.31
C GLY A 820 -25.63 -13.67 7.47
N LEU A 821 -25.90 -13.81 6.16
CA LEU A 821 -26.17 -12.70 5.25
C LEU A 821 -27.64 -12.61 4.81
N GLY A 822 -28.56 -13.10 5.63
CA GLY A 822 -30.00 -13.05 5.37
C GLY A 822 -30.57 -11.66 5.17
N TYR A 823 -29.97 -10.66 5.82
CA TYR A 823 -30.36 -9.25 5.75
C TYR A 823 -29.92 -8.53 4.46
N VAL A 824 -28.99 -9.09 3.71
CA VAL A 824 -28.41 -8.46 2.52
C VAL A 824 -29.40 -8.54 1.36
N LYS A 825 -29.56 -7.44 0.58
CA LYS A 825 -30.38 -7.46 -0.64
C LYS A 825 -29.65 -8.21 -1.76
N LEU A 826 -30.39 -9.00 -2.55
CA LEU A 826 -29.83 -9.75 -3.68
C LEU A 826 -29.14 -8.88 -4.73
N GLY A 827 -29.67 -7.68 -4.98
CA GLY A 827 -29.15 -6.71 -5.93
C GLY A 827 -28.19 -5.67 -5.34
N GLN A 828 -27.80 -5.78 -4.05
CA GLN A 828 -26.89 -4.83 -3.41
C GLN A 828 -25.57 -4.76 -4.15
N PRO A 829 -25.09 -3.55 -4.52
CA PRO A 829 -23.82 -3.39 -5.25
C PRO A 829 -22.62 -3.93 -4.47
N ALA A 830 -21.71 -4.59 -5.16
CA ALA A 830 -20.50 -5.16 -4.57
C ALA A 830 -19.60 -4.12 -3.86
N THR A 831 -19.66 -2.87 -4.29
CA THR A 831 -18.88 -1.75 -3.75
C THR A 831 -19.37 -1.25 -2.39
N THR A 832 -20.56 -1.69 -1.94
CA THR A 832 -21.15 -1.26 -0.65
C THR A 832 -20.90 -2.26 0.47
N PHE A 833 -20.32 -3.43 0.17
CA PHE A 833 -20.03 -4.44 1.16
C PHE A 833 -18.81 -4.12 2.01
N SER A 834 -18.86 -4.48 3.28
CA SER A 834 -17.66 -4.60 4.12
C SER A 834 -16.78 -5.78 3.63
N GLY A 835 -15.50 -5.79 4.01
CA GLY A 835 -14.59 -6.89 3.67
C GLY A 835 -15.12 -8.24 4.15
N GLY A 836 -15.63 -8.31 5.38
CA GLY A 836 -16.21 -9.53 5.96
C GLY A 836 -17.49 -10.01 5.25
N GLU A 837 -18.37 -9.10 4.83
CA GLU A 837 -19.56 -9.47 4.04
C GLU A 837 -19.17 -10.03 2.67
N ALA A 838 -18.22 -9.37 1.98
CA ALA A 838 -17.69 -9.85 0.70
C ALA A 838 -17.10 -11.26 0.82
N GLN A 839 -16.32 -11.51 1.87
CA GLN A 839 -15.71 -12.80 2.15
C GLN A 839 -16.77 -13.89 2.42
N ARG A 840 -17.80 -13.59 3.21
CA ARG A 840 -18.93 -14.52 3.46
C ARG A 840 -19.73 -14.84 2.20
N ILE A 841 -19.90 -13.87 1.27
CA ILE A 841 -20.54 -14.15 -0.02
C ILE A 841 -19.68 -15.11 -0.87
N LYS A 842 -18.33 -14.93 -0.86
CA LYS A 842 -17.39 -15.85 -1.53
C LYS A 842 -17.52 -17.26 -0.93
N LEU A 843 -17.54 -17.36 0.39
CA LEU A 843 -17.71 -18.62 1.11
C LEU A 843 -19.05 -19.29 0.74
N ALA A 844 -20.17 -18.55 0.74
CA ALA A 844 -21.48 -19.07 0.34
C ALA A 844 -21.48 -19.60 -1.11
N ALA A 845 -20.80 -18.90 -2.02
CA ALA A 845 -20.71 -19.36 -3.41
C ALA A 845 -19.96 -20.70 -3.53
N GLU A 846 -18.91 -20.91 -2.75
CA GLU A 846 -18.17 -22.18 -2.73
C GLU A 846 -18.94 -23.29 -2.03
N LEU A 847 -19.62 -23.01 -0.92
CA LEU A 847 -20.49 -23.96 -0.23
C LEU A 847 -21.63 -24.48 -1.12
N SER A 848 -22.14 -23.66 -2.03
CA SER A 848 -23.20 -24.07 -2.97
C SER A 848 -22.70 -25.08 -4.04
N ARG A 849 -21.39 -25.31 -4.12
CA ARG A 849 -20.78 -26.24 -5.09
C ARG A 849 -20.57 -27.63 -4.49
N ARG A 850 -20.51 -28.64 -5.34
CA ARG A 850 -20.23 -30.01 -4.88
C ARG A 850 -18.79 -30.15 -4.44
N SER A 851 -18.57 -30.59 -3.21
CA SER A 851 -17.24 -30.86 -2.66
C SER A 851 -16.65 -32.15 -3.21
N THR A 852 -15.33 -32.17 -3.43
CA THR A 852 -14.56 -33.36 -3.85
C THR A 852 -13.88 -34.05 -2.67
N GLY A 853 -13.81 -33.41 -1.49
CA GLY A 853 -13.08 -33.91 -0.32
C GLY A 853 -11.54 -33.78 -0.42
N LYS A 854 -11.03 -33.10 -1.47
CA LYS A 854 -9.60 -32.83 -1.69
C LYS A 854 -9.31 -31.36 -1.98
N THR A 855 -10.24 -30.49 -1.59
CA THR A 855 -10.10 -29.03 -1.77
C THR A 855 -9.39 -28.44 -0.57
N LEU A 856 -8.42 -27.58 -0.81
CA LEU A 856 -7.83 -26.73 0.21
C LEU A 856 -8.49 -25.34 0.20
N TYR A 857 -9.08 -24.95 1.31
CA TYR A 857 -9.58 -23.60 1.54
C TYR A 857 -8.53 -22.78 2.29
N ILE A 858 -8.23 -21.60 1.78
CA ILE A 858 -7.35 -20.63 2.42
C ILE A 858 -8.16 -19.39 2.74
N LEU A 859 -8.28 -19.06 4.02
CA LEU A 859 -9.05 -17.93 4.52
C LEU A 859 -8.15 -16.96 5.26
N ASP A 860 -8.36 -15.68 5.00
CA ASP A 860 -7.61 -14.60 5.66
C ASP A 860 -8.56 -13.79 6.56
N GLU A 861 -8.37 -13.91 7.88
CA GLU A 861 -9.15 -13.27 8.95
C GLU A 861 -10.68 -13.31 8.72
N PRO A 862 -11.29 -14.50 8.60
CA PRO A 862 -12.71 -14.62 8.25
C PRO A 862 -13.68 -14.12 9.33
N THR A 863 -13.22 -13.82 10.53
CA THR A 863 -14.05 -13.29 11.63
C THR A 863 -14.08 -11.77 11.72
N THR A 864 -13.39 -11.09 10.80
CA THR A 864 -13.34 -9.62 10.75
C THR A 864 -14.75 -9.03 10.69
N GLY A 865 -15.06 -8.10 11.60
CA GLY A 865 -16.37 -7.42 11.66
C GLY A 865 -17.53 -8.31 12.12
N LEU A 866 -17.26 -9.45 12.77
CA LEU A 866 -18.26 -10.36 13.25
C LEU A 866 -18.44 -10.29 14.77
N HIS A 867 -19.69 -10.18 15.20
CA HIS A 867 -20.04 -10.42 16.59
C HIS A 867 -19.81 -11.89 16.96
N THR A 868 -19.48 -12.21 18.22
CA THR A 868 -19.19 -13.57 18.70
C THR A 868 -20.29 -14.58 18.35
N ALA A 869 -21.57 -14.17 18.34
CA ALA A 869 -22.66 -15.02 17.88
C ALA A 869 -22.60 -15.38 16.39
N ASP A 870 -22.13 -14.46 15.54
CA ASP A 870 -21.94 -14.71 14.11
C ASP A 870 -20.68 -15.56 13.86
N VAL A 871 -19.63 -15.39 14.69
CA VAL A 871 -18.42 -16.23 14.69
C VAL A 871 -18.80 -17.68 14.97
N ARG A 872 -19.69 -17.96 15.92
CA ARG A 872 -20.19 -19.33 16.20
C ARG A 872 -20.80 -19.96 14.95
N LYS A 873 -21.70 -19.25 14.25
CA LYS A 873 -22.33 -19.76 13.02
C LYS A 873 -21.30 -20.02 11.92
N LEU A 874 -20.34 -19.10 11.75
CA LEU A 874 -19.25 -19.27 10.80
C LEU A 874 -18.43 -20.53 11.12
N LEU A 875 -18.05 -20.73 12.38
CA LEU A 875 -17.31 -21.92 12.82
C LEU A 875 -18.06 -23.23 12.49
N GLU A 876 -19.36 -23.30 12.72
CA GLU A 876 -20.19 -24.48 12.38
C GLU A 876 -20.09 -24.81 10.89
N ILE A 877 -20.07 -23.79 10.04
CA ILE A 877 -19.95 -23.94 8.59
C ILE A 877 -18.54 -24.41 8.20
N LEU A 878 -17.51 -23.81 8.77
CA LEU A 878 -16.11 -24.18 8.51
C LEU A 878 -15.85 -25.63 8.94
N GLN A 879 -16.39 -26.05 10.09
CA GLN A 879 -16.29 -27.42 10.57
C GLN A 879 -16.99 -28.41 9.62
N LYS A 880 -18.20 -28.10 9.12
CA LYS A 880 -18.91 -28.93 8.11
C LYS A 880 -18.08 -29.11 6.83
N LEU A 881 -17.36 -28.07 6.37
CA LEU A 881 -16.49 -28.17 5.18
C LEU A 881 -15.32 -29.14 5.42
N VAL A 882 -14.71 -29.08 6.61
CA VAL A 882 -13.58 -29.96 6.95
C VAL A 882 -14.08 -31.39 7.17
N ASP A 883 -15.27 -31.59 7.79
CA ASP A 883 -15.92 -32.91 7.95
C ASP A 883 -16.22 -33.57 6.60
N GLY A 884 -16.40 -32.77 5.53
CA GLY A 884 -16.51 -33.24 4.16
C GLY A 884 -15.19 -33.72 3.55
N GLY A 885 -14.10 -33.86 4.32
CA GLY A 885 -12.77 -34.35 3.91
C GLY A 885 -11.84 -33.29 3.36
N ASN A 886 -12.27 -32.02 3.29
CA ASN A 886 -11.46 -30.91 2.80
C ASN A 886 -10.40 -30.48 3.82
N SER A 887 -9.41 -29.73 3.35
CA SER A 887 -8.37 -29.12 4.19
C SER A 887 -8.62 -27.63 4.31
N MET A 888 -8.21 -27.04 5.42
CA MET A 888 -8.40 -25.61 5.65
C MET A 888 -7.16 -24.99 6.28
N ILE A 889 -6.73 -23.84 5.75
CA ILE A 889 -5.70 -22.99 6.34
C ILE A 889 -6.34 -21.62 6.58
N ILE A 890 -6.30 -21.15 7.83
CA ILE A 890 -6.92 -19.89 8.23
C ILE A 890 -5.89 -19.04 8.93
N ILE A 891 -5.69 -17.80 8.47
CA ILE A 891 -4.98 -16.77 9.24
C ILE A 891 -5.99 -16.18 10.22
N GLU A 892 -5.73 -16.22 11.52
CA GLU A 892 -6.67 -15.75 12.54
C GLU A 892 -6.00 -15.19 13.79
N HIS A 893 -6.70 -14.22 14.40
CA HIS A 893 -6.34 -13.60 15.68
C HIS A 893 -7.41 -13.80 16.76
N ASN A 894 -8.64 -14.15 16.38
CA ASN A 894 -9.74 -14.36 17.30
C ASN A 894 -9.54 -15.64 18.10
N LEU A 895 -9.37 -15.50 19.42
CA LEU A 895 -9.11 -16.62 20.33
C LEU A 895 -10.26 -17.64 20.37
N GLU A 896 -11.50 -17.21 20.15
CA GLU A 896 -12.68 -18.09 20.10
C GLU A 896 -12.58 -19.07 18.92
N VAL A 897 -11.99 -18.66 17.80
CA VAL A 897 -11.72 -19.53 16.65
C VAL A 897 -10.48 -20.37 16.89
N ILE A 898 -9.42 -19.76 17.43
CA ILE A 898 -8.14 -20.44 17.66
C ILE A 898 -8.31 -21.64 18.60
N LYS A 899 -9.09 -21.51 19.67
CA LYS A 899 -9.35 -22.65 20.58
C LYS A 899 -10.12 -23.79 19.92
N CYS A 900 -10.79 -23.55 18.79
CA CYS A 900 -11.55 -24.57 18.04
C CYS A 900 -10.76 -25.24 16.92
N ALA A 901 -9.49 -24.88 16.71
CA ALA A 901 -8.62 -25.44 15.69
C ALA A 901 -8.27 -26.91 15.95
N ASP A 902 -7.99 -27.67 14.89
CA ASP A 902 -7.37 -29.00 15.01
C ASP A 902 -5.83 -28.91 15.14
N TRP A 903 -5.24 -27.92 14.42
CA TRP A 903 -3.81 -27.66 14.39
C TRP A 903 -3.52 -26.18 14.33
N ILE A 904 -2.47 -25.71 14.98
CA ILE A 904 -2.01 -24.33 14.97
C ILE A 904 -0.55 -24.28 14.54
N ILE A 905 -0.21 -23.28 13.74
CA ILE A 905 1.17 -22.87 13.41
C ILE A 905 1.30 -21.44 13.92
N ASP A 906 2.08 -21.27 14.99
CA ASP A 906 2.27 -19.94 15.62
C ASP A 906 3.55 -19.30 15.10
N MET A 907 3.42 -18.12 14.49
CA MET A 907 4.49 -17.36 13.88
C MET A 907 4.97 -16.25 14.79
N GLY A 908 6.29 -16.03 14.83
CA GLY A 908 6.85 -15.00 15.69
C GLY A 908 8.36 -15.05 15.78
N PRO A 909 8.92 -14.75 16.97
CA PRO A 909 8.24 -14.36 18.24
C PRO A 909 7.71 -12.92 18.23
N GLU A 910 8.27 -12.04 17.38
CA GLU A 910 7.93 -10.63 17.22
C GLU A 910 7.45 -10.33 15.78
N GLY A 911 7.12 -9.05 15.50
CA GLY A 911 6.86 -8.55 14.17
C GLY A 911 8.13 -8.12 13.42
N GLY A 912 8.03 -7.87 12.11
CA GLY A 912 9.10 -7.32 11.28
C GLY A 912 10.38 -8.18 11.29
N GLN A 913 11.52 -7.55 11.50
CA GLN A 913 12.82 -8.22 11.50
C GLN A 913 12.98 -9.25 12.64
N GLY A 914 12.31 -9.06 13.76
CA GLY A 914 12.28 -9.99 14.89
C GLY A 914 11.36 -11.21 14.68
N GLY A 915 10.56 -11.22 13.62
CA GLY A 915 9.62 -12.28 13.27
C GLY A 915 10.17 -13.29 12.26
N GLY A 916 9.25 -13.87 11.51
CA GLY A 916 9.54 -14.73 10.35
C GLY A 916 9.96 -16.15 10.68
N ARG A 917 9.66 -16.63 11.88
CA ARG A 917 9.96 -18.01 12.35
C ARG A 917 8.69 -18.70 12.82
N VAL A 918 8.67 -20.01 12.77
CA VAL A 918 7.65 -20.82 13.46
C VAL A 918 8.11 -20.98 14.92
N VAL A 919 7.33 -20.43 15.85
CA VAL A 919 7.58 -20.50 17.31
C VAL A 919 7.12 -21.85 17.85
N ALA A 920 5.94 -22.28 17.40
CA ALA A 920 5.34 -23.55 17.80
C ALA A 920 4.38 -24.07 16.72
N ALA A 921 4.22 -25.39 16.63
CA ALA A 921 3.22 -26.04 15.81
C ALA A 921 2.66 -27.26 16.59
N GLY A 922 1.35 -27.36 16.67
CA GLY A 922 0.68 -28.43 17.43
C GLY A 922 -0.79 -28.18 17.62
N THR A 923 -1.41 -28.92 18.51
CA THR A 923 -2.79 -28.67 18.95
C THR A 923 -2.88 -27.37 19.77
N PRO A 924 -4.05 -26.75 19.92
CA PRO A 924 -4.22 -25.59 20.81
C PRO A 924 -3.67 -25.81 22.21
N GLU A 925 -3.81 -27.02 22.76
CA GLU A 925 -3.32 -27.41 24.07
C GLU A 925 -1.78 -27.47 24.12
N ASP A 926 -1.13 -27.82 23.01
CA ASP A 926 0.34 -27.83 22.90
C ASP A 926 0.88 -26.40 22.81
N ILE A 927 0.20 -25.54 22.04
CA ILE A 927 0.56 -24.13 21.91
C ILE A 927 0.42 -23.40 23.25
N ALA A 928 -0.64 -23.68 24.01
CA ALA A 928 -0.90 -23.08 25.32
C ALA A 928 0.20 -23.42 26.36
N LYS A 929 0.89 -24.55 26.19
CA LYS A 929 2.01 -24.95 27.06
C LYS A 929 3.36 -24.31 26.67
N ASN A 930 3.45 -23.74 25.47
CA ASN A 930 4.70 -23.16 25.00
C ASN A 930 4.86 -21.72 25.55
N SER A 931 5.87 -21.50 26.39
CA SER A 931 6.13 -20.20 27.03
C SER A 931 6.62 -19.11 26.05
N GLU A 932 7.17 -19.48 24.89
CA GLU A 932 7.63 -18.55 23.87
C GLU A 932 6.46 -18.05 22.97
N SER A 933 5.37 -18.81 22.92
CA SER A 933 4.21 -18.45 22.14
C SER A 933 3.42 -17.31 22.82
N GLN A 934 3.32 -16.18 22.13
CA GLN A 934 2.48 -15.08 22.61
C GLN A 934 1.00 -15.47 22.51
N THR A 935 0.59 -16.16 21.46
CA THR A 935 -0.78 -16.69 21.30
C THR A 935 -1.10 -17.69 22.41
N GLY A 936 -0.14 -18.57 22.77
CA GLY A 936 -0.28 -19.57 23.82
C GLY A 936 -0.61 -18.97 25.19
N LYS A 937 -0.01 -17.84 25.57
CA LYS A 937 -0.26 -17.13 26.83
C LYS A 937 -1.72 -16.71 27.02
N TYR A 938 -2.36 -16.23 25.95
CA TYR A 938 -3.77 -15.84 25.98
C TYR A 938 -4.69 -17.05 25.85
N LEU A 939 -4.32 -18.03 25.06
CA LEU A 939 -5.10 -19.24 24.84
C LEU A 939 -5.22 -20.09 26.11
N GLN A 940 -4.20 -20.09 26.95
CA GLN A 940 -4.20 -20.80 28.25
C GLN A 940 -5.37 -20.41 29.17
N LYS A 941 -5.89 -19.18 29.03
CA LYS A 941 -7.02 -18.69 29.82
C LYS A 941 -8.38 -19.26 29.36
N LEU A 942 -8.45 -19.79 28.13
CA LEU A 942 -9.70 -20.19 27.48
C LEU A 942 -9.85 -21.71 27.31
N LEU A 943 -8.75 -22.47 27.45
CA LEU A 943 -8.71 -23.93 27.43
C LEU A 943 -8.83 -24.49 28.84
#